data_aa81f6960eb33a94610e55b502437498
#
_entry.id   aa81f6960eb33a94610e55b502437498
#
_cell.length_a   1.000
_cell.length_b   1.000
_cell.length_c   1.000
_cell.angle_alpha   90.00
_cell.angle_beta   90.00
_cell.angle_gamma   90.00
#
_symmetry.space_group_name_H-M   'P 1'
#
loop_
_entity.id
_entity.type
_entity.pdbx_description
1 polymer ?
#
loop_
_entity_poly.entity_id
_entity_poly.type
_entity_poly.pdbx_seq_one_letter_code
_entity_poly.pdbx_strand_id
1 'polypeptide(L)'
;MNDILQLKGTMQERPHSNKPGPRNIPKKASAITSQKLNKLAEQLVLLNTFWSDKTVIQGCLIDVCYMDVVAKSNRIKGLLAISASANSSVVGARFADEEMRKHVITHHVEVGVIIDSIDKLHSAAELLDVEFGGSITYDGIDSLGHKSIDYAKYGVGKTNFRNVIVDIHYVEGFKIPDNSANIDEQSIITVYRTSAKLAELMSRIGITVQSDKILSDTTLLLYPEEIKLLTDNAPYLIAMATEDLSKFSYEDVVEDSENQTTITINSPNGEPVIGVIDTLFDESVYFSEWVEFKKMIAEEIPTEPRDYFHGTSVTSIIVDGPAFNPELDDGCGRFRVRHFGVAVQGRYSAFTIMKSIQEIVAANPDIKVWNLSLGSDREINQNFISPEAAILDKIQFENDVIFVVAGTNKKDDDTTYEKRIGSPADSINSIVVNSVDKEGKSASYSRRGLVLSFFNKPDISSFGGDGVDRISVCTPMGEAYRTGTSFAAPWVTRKVAYLIEVLGLSREVAKAMIVDSATGWDNVGSNVDLAPLIGHGVVPTRIENIVQAADDEIKFVITGTSEKWDTYTYNLRIPIHKDRHPFVAKATLCYFPSCSINQGVDYTNTELDVYFGRVNHDKIDSINKNRQSVADGEKHYMYEGTARKLYRKWDNTKHISKPLTPRVQPLKVYDNGMWGISIKSKERLYKRDGGIKFGLVVTLKEINGVNRINDFIHQCELRGWLINRVDVEAQIDIFNKAQEVVTFDT
;
A
#
# COMPACT_ATOMS: atom_id res chain seq x y z
N MET A 1 -26.14 1.15 21.64
CA MET A 1 -24.96 0.75 20.82
C MET A 1 -23.97 -0.03 21.67
N ASN A 2 -23.15 -0.87 21.08
CA ASN A 2 -22.13 -1.67 21.77
C ASN A 2 -20.75 -1.02 21.64
N ASP A 3 -19.96 -1.01 22.72
CA ASP A 3 -18.58 -0.56 22.69
C ASP A 3 -17.69 -1.51 21.87
N ILE A 4 -16.63 -0.96 21.28
CA ILE A 4 -15.58 -1.79 20.68
C ILE A 4 -14.82 -2.51 21.79
N LEU A 5 -14.49 -3.76 21.51
CA LEU A 5 -13.71 -4.60 22.41
C LEU A 5 -12.26 -4.70 21.93
N GLN A 6 -11.31 -4.38 22.78
CA GLN A 6 -9.91 -4.69 22.53
C GLN A 6 -9.60 -6.06 23.14
N LEU A 7 -9.33 -7.04 22.30
CA LEU A 7 -8.98 -8.39 22.72
C LEU A 7 -7.45 -8.54 22.79
N LYS A 8 -6.96 -8.85 23.99
CA LYS A 8 -5.54 -9.17 24.24
C LYS A 8 -5.45 -10.63 24.64
N GLY A 9 -4.75 -11.41 23.85
CA GLY A 9 -4.55 -12.85 24.10
C GLY A 9 -3.30 -13.35 23.38
N THR A 10 -2.92 -14.59 23.66
CA THR A 10 -1.75 -15.20 23.06
C THR A 10 -2.12 -15.76 21.69
N MET A 11 -1.44 -15.27 20.65
CA MET A 11 -1.43 -15.91 19.34
C MET A 11 -0.24 -16.90 19.28
N GLN A 12 -0.47 -18.01 18.63
CA GLN A 12 0.53 -19.06 18.42
C GLN A 12 1.17 -18.90 17.05
N GLU A 13 2.38 -19.37 16.91
CA GLU A 13 3.08 -19.46 15.64
C GLU A 13 3.26 -20.92 15.23
N ARG A 14 3.09 -21.19 13.94
CA ARG A 14 3.43 -22.49 13.37
C ARG A 14 4.15 -22.33 12.03
N PRO A 15 5.14 -23.19 11.74
CA PRO A 15 5.77 -23.24 10.44
C PRO A 15 4.72 -23.48 9.33
N HIS A 16 4.94 -22.92 8.14
CA HIS A 16 4.15 -23.31 6.98
C HIS A 16 4.23 -24.82 6.78
N SER A 17 3.09 -25.50 6.84
CA SER A 17 2.99 -26.96 6.87
C SER A 17 3.39 -27.64 5.56
N ASN A 18 3.53 -26.90 4.47
CA ASN A 18 3.78 -27.46 3.16
C ASN A 18 5.23 -27.21 2.74
N LYS A 19 6.09 -28.19 2.86
CA LYS A 19 7.29 -28.25 2.02
C LYS A 19 6.78 -28.28 0.56
N PRO A 20 7.15 -27.28 -0.27
CA PRO A 20 6.74 -27.30 -1.67
C PRO A 20 7.24 -28.57 -2.31
N GLY A 21 6.37 -29.28 -3.01
CA GLY A 21 6.75 -30.42 -3.83
C GLY A 21 7.76 -30.01 -4.90
N PRO A 22 8.36 -30.98 -5.60
CA PRO A 22 9.27 -30.71 -6.70
C PRO A 22 8.55 -29.85 -7.75
N ARG A 23 9.25 -28.83 -8.27
CA ARG A 23 8.70 -27.94 -9.31
C ARG A 23 8.28 -28.72 -10.55
N ASN A 24 7.19 -28.32 -11.17
CA ASN A 24 6.73 -28.83 -12.45
C ASN A 24 6.04 -27.69 -13.25
N ILE A 25 5.85 -27.89 -14.55
CA ILE A 25 5.05 -27.02 -15.39
C ILE A 25 3.57 -27.35 -15.22
N PRO A 26 2.62 -26.48 -15.61
CA PRO A 26 1.19 -26.82 -15.60
C PRO A 26 0.86 -28.03 -16.46
N LYS A 27 -0.10 -28.87 -16.05
CA LYS A 27 -0.47 -30.11 -16.76
C LYS A 27 -0.88 -29.90 -18.22
N LYS A 28 -1.40 -28.73 -18.56
CA LYS A 28 -1.83 -28.38 -19.93
C LYS A 28 -0.78 -27.50 -20.66
N ALA A 29 0.42 -27.37 -20.13
CA ALA A 29 1.47 -26.60 -20.76
C ALA A 29 1.98 -27.34 -22.03
N SER A 30 2.41 -26.54 -23.00
CA SER A 30 3.12 -27.03 -24.16
C SER A 30 4.44 -27.69 -23.76
N ALA A 31 4.91 -28.65 -24.52
CA ALA A 31 6.20 -29.30 -24.32
C ALA A 31 7.34 -28.25 -24.40
N ILE A 32 8.35 -28.41 -23.56
CA ILE A 32 9.59 -27.63 -23.63
C ILE A 32 10.54 -28.34 -24.59
N THR A 33 11.09 -27.58 -25.53
CA THR A 33 11.98 -28.12 -26.58
C THR A 33 13.44 -27.70 -26.38
N SER A 34 14.38 -28.55 -26.82
CA SER A 34 15.81 -28.21 -26.86
C SER A 34 16.09 -26.98 -27.70
N GLN A 35 15.33 -26.77 -28.78
CA GLN A 35 15.44 -25.57 -29.61
C GLN A 35 15.15 -24.28 -28.81
N LYS A 36 14.14 -24.29 -27.90
CA LYS A 36 13.84 -23.13 -27.03
C LYS A 36 14.99 -22.87 -26.06
N LEU A 37 15.59 -23.92 -25.48
CA LEU A 37 16.75 -23.77 -24.60
C LEU A 37 17.94 -23.15 -25.33
N ASN A 38 18.29 -23.66 -26.52
CA ASN A 38 19.38 -23.14 -27.33
C ASN A 38 19.15 -21.68 -27.72
N LYS A 39 17.94 -21.31 -28.15
CA LYS A 39 17.61 -19.91 -28.46
C LYS A 39 17.82 -18.97 -27.27
N LEU A 40 17.47 -19.41 -26.06
CA LEU A 40 17.67 -18.60 -24.84
C LEU A 40 19.16 -18.56 -24.42
N ALA A 41 19.91 -19.63 -24.67
CA ALA A 41 21.37 -19.64 -24.50
C ALA A 41 22.05 -18.62 -25.44
N GLU A 42 21.63 -18.57 -26.71
CA GLU A 42 22.15 -17.58 -27.69
C GLU A 42 21.89 -16.14 -27.21
N GLN A 43 20.73 -15.86 -26.65
CA GLN A 43 20.45 -14.53 -26.08
C GLN A 43 21.40 -14.20 -24.93
N LEU A 44 21.65 -15.13 -24.01
CA LEU A 44 22.62 -14.91 -22.93
C LEU A 44 24.06 -14.75 -23.43
N VAL A 45 24.44 -15.44 -24.51
CA VAL A 45 25.77 -15.23 -25.17
C VAL A 45 25.89 -13.80 -25.70
N LEU A 46 24.86 -13.28 -26.37
CA LEU A 46 24.85 -11.89 -26.85
C LEU A 46 24.92 -10.89 -25.69
N LEU A 47 24.19 -11.14 -24.58
CA LEU A 47 24.26 -10.32 -23.38
C LEU A 47 25.65 -10.37 -22.74
N ASN A 48 26.27 -11.55 -22.66
CA ASN A 48 27.62 -11.70 -22.12
C ASN A 48 28.65 -10.91 -22.96
N THR A 49 28.53 -10.95 -24.28
CA THR A 49 29.36 -10.15 -25.18
C THR A 49 29.16 -8.64 -24.96
N PHE A 50 27.93 -8.19 -24.85
CA PHE A 50 27.63 -6.78 -24.55
C PHE A 50 28.26 -6.31 -23.24
N TRP A 51 28.14 -7.12 -22.17
CA TRP A 51 28.63 -6.74 -20.85
C TRP A 51 30.15 -6.84 -20.70
N SER A 52 30.83 -7.62 -21.54
CA SER A 52 32.31 -7.75 -21.50
C SER A 52 33.04 -6.43 -21.74
N ASP A 53 32.44 -5.50 -22.50
CA ASP A 53 32.99 -4.20 -22.83
C ASP A 53 32.52 -3.06 -21.89
N LYS A 54 31.63 -3.35 -20.92
CA LYS A 54 31.10 -2.35 -20.02
C LYS A 54 31.82 -2.33 -18.67
N THR A 55 32.34 -1.15 -18.32
CA THR A 55 33.14 -0.94 -17.10
C THR A 55 32.45 -0.06 -16.04
N VAL A 56 31.29 0.53 -16.37
CA VAL A 56 30.55 1.43 -15.46
C VAL A 56 30.09 0.70 -14.22
N ILE A 57 29.59 -0.54 -14.36
CA ILE A 57 29.19 -1.39 -13.25
C ILE A 57 30.04 -2.65 -13.17
N GLN A 58 30.19 -3.18 -11.98
CA GLN A 58 30.68 -4.53 -11.74
C GLN A 58 29.51 -5.48 -11.85
N GLY A 59 29.59 -6.48 -12.74
CA GLY A 59 28.48 -7.38 -13.05
C GLY A 59 27.59 -6.86 -14.18
N CYS A 60 26.44 -7.48 -14.32
CA CYS A 60 25.52 -7.32 -15.43
C CYS A 60 24.10 -7.10 -14.96
N LEU A 61 23.37 -6.23 -15.64
CA LEU A 61 21.91 -6.08 -15.49
C LEU A 61 21.23 -6.86 -16.61
N ILE A 62 20.31 -7.74 -16.25
CA ILE A 62 19.59 -8.60 -17.18
C ILE A 62 18.10 -8.54 -16.89
N ASP A 63 17.32 -8.16 -17.88
CA ASP A 63 15.88 -8.29 -17.88
C ASP A 63 15.47 -9.70 -18.24
N VAL A 64 14.77 -10.36 -17.34
CA VAL A 64 14.10 -11.63 -17.61
C VAL A 64 12.65 -11.32 -17.96
N CYS A 65 12.31 -11.50 -19.24
CA CYS A 65 10.95 -11.32 -19.74
C CYS A 65 10.14 -12.59 -19.53
N TYR A 66 9.00 -12.47 -18.87
CA TYR A 66 8.10 -13.60 -18.60
C TYR A 66 6.88 -13.57 -19.53
N MET A 67 6.32 -14.73 -19.80
CA MET A 67 5.13 -14.88 -20.65
C MET A 67 3.85 -14.36 -19.98
N ASP A 68 3.84 -14.28 -18.64
CA ASP A 68 2.71 -13.85 -17.82
C ASP A 68 3.18 -13.08 -16.59
N VAL A 69 2.26 -12.55 -15.78
CA VAL A 69 2.53 -12.08 -14.41
C VAL A 69 2.83 -13.31 -13.54
N VAL A 70 4.08 -13.49 -13.16
CA VAL A 70 4.55 -14.71 -12.49
C VAL A 70 4.56 -14.60 -10.96
N ALA A 71 4.04 -15.62 -10.30
CA ALA A 71 4.20 -15.79 -8.86
C ALA A 71 5.69 -16.01 -8.49
N LYS A 72 6.08 -15.67 -7.25
CA LYS A 72 7.45 -15.87 -6.74
C LYS A 72 7.95 -17.31 -6.95
N SER A 73 7.09 -18.31 -6.79
CA SER A 73 7.43 -19.73 -6.97
C SER A 73 7.81 -20.09 -8.42
N ASN A 74 7.32 -19.31 -9.39
CA ASN A 74 7.48 -19.55 -10.82
C ASN A 74 8.59 -18.72 -11.46
N ARG A 75 9.27 -17.86 -10.66
CA ARG A 75 10.46 -17.13 -11.10
C ARG A 75 11.62 -18.09 -11.32
N ILE A 76 12.61 -17.65 -12.10
CA ILE A 76 13.81 -18.45 -12.34
C ILE A 76 14.48 -18.90 -11.05
N LYS A 77 14.98 -20.12 -11.04
CA LYS A 77 15.73 -20.74 -9.92
C LYS A 77 16.95 -21.52 -10.39
N GLY A 78 16.93 -22.04 -11.61
CA GLY A 78 18.05 -22.75 -12.22
C GLY A 78 19.02 -21.82 -12.92
N LEU A 79 18.50 -20.71 -13.45
CA LEU A 79 19.26 -19.71 -14.21
C LEU A 79 19.48 -18.45 -13.37
N LEU A 80 20.55 -17.71 -13.64
CA LEU A 80 20.94 -16.45 -12.99
C LEU A 80 20.91 -16.50 -11.45
N ALA A 81 21.17 -17.66 -10.87
CA ALA A 81 21.11 -17.91 -9.44
C ALA A 81 22.49 -17.71 -8.80
N ILE A 82 22.63 -16.71 -7.91
CA ILE A 82 23.86 -16.44 -7.14
C ILE A 82 23.95 -17.32 -5.89
N SER A 83 22.79 -17.74 -5.35
CA SER A 83 22.68 -18.56 -4.14
C SER A 83 21.44 -19.46 -4.22
N ALA A 84 21.17 -20.22 -3.18
CA ALA A 84 19.95 -21.03 -3.09
C ALA A 84 18.65 -20.23 -3.21
N SER A 85 18.71 -18.90 -3.21
CA SER A 85 17.58 -17.98 -3.41
C SER A 85 17.77 -17.16 -4.69
N ALA A 86 17.10 -17.55 -5.77
CA ALA A 86 17.10 -16.82 -7.05
C ALA A 86 16.57 -15.39 -6.98
N ASN A 87 15.94 -14.99 -5.87
CA ASN A 87 15.45 -13.62 -5.68
C ASN A 87 16.51 -12.67 -5.11
N SER A 88 17.68 -13.15 -4.72
CA SER A 88 18.76 -12.30 -4.15
C SER A 88 19.38 -11.36 -5.18
N SER A 89 19.29 -11.68 -6.46
CA SER A 89 19.79 -10.86 -7.57
C SER A 89 18.74 -9.91 -8.17
N VAL A 90 17.48 -9.96 -7.73
CA VAL A 90 16.41 -9.11 -8.26
C VAL A 90 16.60 -7.68 -7.78
N VAL A 91 16.76 -6.74 -8.73
CA VAL A 91 16.93 -5.31 -8.48
C VAL A 91 15.85 -4.45 -9.09
N GLY A 92 14.94 -5.03 -9.88
CA GLY A 92 13.82 -4.31 -10.49
C GLY A 92 12.71 -5.24 -10.96
N ALA A 93 11.51 -4.69 -11.10
CA ALA A 93 10.37 -5.37 -11.68
C ALA A 93 9.42 -4.35 -12.33
N ARG A 94 8.91 -4.66 -13.52
CA ARG A 94 7.93 -3.84 -14.24
C ARG A 94 7.00 -4.71 -15.09
N PHE A 95 5.95 -4.11 -15.65
CA PHE A 95 5.19 -4.75 -16.72
C PHE A 95 5.90 -4.58 -18.06
N ALA A 96 5.76 -5.57 -18.94
CA ALA A 96 6.33 -5.55 -20.28
C ALA A 96 5.44 -4.81 -21.30
N ASP A 97 4.16 -4.69 -20.99
CA ASP A 97 3.12 -4.15 -21.88
C ASP A 97 2.15 -3.25 -21.12
N GLU A 98 1.42 -2.39 -21.84
CA GLU A 98 0.40 -1.48 -21.30
C GLU A 98 -0.81 -2.24 -20.73
N GLU A 99 -1.05 -3.48 -21.17
CA GLU A 99 -2.14 -4.32 -20.69
C GLU A 99 -1.83 -4.98 -19.33
N MET A 100 -0.60 -4.78 -18.82
CA MET A 100 -0.11 -5.31 -17.53
C MET A 100 -0.26 -6.84 -17.40
N ARG A 101 0.01 -7.55 -18.49
CA ARG A 101 -0.16 -9.01 -18.57
C ARG A 101 1.14 -9.78 -18.38
N LYS A 102 2.29 -9.15 -18.58
CA LYS A 102 3.59 -9.81 -18.53
C LYS A 102 4.53 -9.11 -17.57
N HIS A 103 5.34 -9.89 -16.85
CA HIS A 103 6.42 -9.35 -16.02
C HIS A 103 7.74 -9.26 -16.79
N VAL A 104 8.49 -8.20 -16.49
CA VAL A 104 9.94 -8.11 -16.70
C VAL A 104 10.58 -7.94 -15.32
N ILE A 105 11.50 -8.83 -14.97
CA ILE A 105 12.23 -8.76 -13.70
C ILE A 105 13.71 -8.56 -14.02
N THR A 106 14.27 -7.47 -13.48
CA THR A 106 15.68 -7.10 -13.68
C THR A 106 16.53 -7.74 -12.60
N HIS A 107 17.56 -8.44 -13.01
CA HIS A 107 18.55 -9.09 -12.16
C HIS A 107 19.90 -8.39 -12.27
N HIS A 108 20.62 -8.23 -11.16
CA HIS A 108 22.02 -7.84 -11.14
C HIS A 108 22.88 -9.07 -10.75
N VAL A 109 23.71 -9.53 -11.66
CA VAL A 109 24.51 -10.75 -11.51
C VAL A 109 25.94 -10.54 -11.95
N GLU A 110 26.87 -11.36 -11.47
CA GLU A 110 28.24 -11.41 -11.96
C GLU A 110 28.32 -12.10 -13.31
N VAL A 111 29.33 -11.76 -14.13
CA VAL A 111 29.54 -12.35 -15.46
C VAL A 111 29.61 -13.88 -15.42
N GLY A 112 30.28 -14.44 -14.40
CA GLY A 112 30.37 -15.89 -14.21
C GLY A 112 29.04 -16.60 -14.09
N VAL A 113 28.01 -15.92 -13.55
CA VAL A 113 26.64 -16.46 -13.41
C VAL A 113 25.93 -16.56 -14.77
N ILE A 114 26.25 -15.65 -15.69
CA ILE A 114 25.73 -15.72 -17.08
C ILE A 114 26.33 -16.94 -17.79
N ILE A 115 27.65 -17.12 -17.71
CA ILE A 115 28.35 -18.24 -18.30
C ILE A 115 27.82 -19.57 -17.76
N ASP A 116 27.70 -19.71 -16.45
CA ASP A 116 27.09 -20.90 -15.81
C ASP A 116 25.65 -21.15 -16.28
N SER A 117 24.88 -20.09 -16.54
CA SER A 117 23.51 -20.22 -17.05
C SER A 117 23.48 -20.68 -18.52
N ILE A 118 24.43 -20.22 -19.35
CA ILE A 118 24.61 -20.67 -20.73
C ILE A 118 24.94 -22.17 -20.75
N ASP A 119 25.93 -22.58 -19.97
CA ASP A 119 26.34 -23.97 -19.86
C ASP A 119 25.22 -24.88 -19.41
N LYS A 120 24.43 -24.47 -18.42
CA LYS A 120 23.24 -25.20 -17.96
C LYS A 120 22.16 -25.34 -19.05
N LEU A 121 21.96 -24.30 -19.86
CA LEU A 121 20.98 -24.36 -20.96
C LEU A 121 21.44 -25.34 -22.04
N HIS A 122 22.70 -25.32 -22.45
CA HIS A 122 23.24 -26.26 -23.42
C HIS A 122 23.24 -27.70 -22.92
N SER A 123 23.68 -27.92 -21.68
CA SER A 123 23.62 -29.22 -21.01
C SER A 123 22.21 -29.80 -20.92
N ALA A 124 21.23 -28.92 -20.59
CA ALA A 124 19.83 -29.32 -20.52
C ALA A 124 19.24 -29.60 -21.92
N ALA A 125 19.66 -28.89 -22.95
CA ALA A 125 19.25 -29.12 -24.33
C ALA A 125 19.78 -30.46 -24.84
N GLU A 126 21.06 -30.76 -24.64
CA GLU A 126 21.68 -32.03 -24.99
C GLU A 126 20.99 -33.21 -24.29
N LEU A 127 20.74 -33.09 -22.98
CA LEU A 127 20.00 -34.11 -22.22
C LEU A 127 18.62 -34.32 -22.79
N LEU A 128 17.88 -33.27 -23.18
CA LEU A 128 16.57 -33.37 -23.82
C LEU A 128 16.63 -34.09 -25.13
N ASP A 129 17.62 -33.80 -25.97
CA ASP A 129 17.77 -34.43 -27.28
C ASP A 129 18.02 -35.95 -27.13
N VAL A 130 18.90 -36.34 -26.24
CA VAL A 130 19.33 -37.74 -26.08
C VAL A 130 18.31 -38.57 -25.30
N GLU A 131 17.79 -38.08 -24.19
CA GLU A 131 16.98 -38.87 -23.26
C GLU A 131 15.46 -38.73 -23.46
N PHE A 132 15.03 -37.65 -24.15
CA PHE A 132 13.61 -37.33 -24.33
C PHE A 132 13.20 -37.04 -25.79
N GLY A 133 14.10 -37.25 -26.79
CA GLY A 133 13.79 -36.99 -28.19
C GLY A 133 13.53 -35.50 -28.48
N GLY A 134 14.25 -34.60 -27.83
CA GLY A 134 14.22 -33.15 -28.08
C GLY A 134 13.10 -32.39 -27.39
N SER A 135 12.22 -33.03 -26.62
CA SER A 135 11.15 -32.33 -25.91
C SER A 135 10.68 -33.03 -24.65
N ILE A 136 10.17 -32.27 -23.68
CA ILE A 136 9.65 -32.79 -22.42
C ILE A 136 8.31 -32.12 -22.03
N THR A 137 7.37 -32.92 -21.58
CA THR A 137 6.03 -32.52 -21.10
C THR A 137 5.95 -32.56 -19.59
N TYR A 138 4.78 -32.16 -19.02
CA TYR A 138 4.49 -32.30 -17.59
C TYR A 138 4.80 -33.71 -17.08
N ASP A 139 4.29 -34.75 -17.76
CA ASP A 139 4.46 -36.17 -17.36
C ASP A 139 5.93 -36.59 -17.41
N GLY A 140 6.67 -36.08 -18.41
CA GLY A 140 8.09 -36.31 -18.52
C GLY A 140 8.86 -35.75 -17.32
N ILE A 141 8.55 -34.51 -16.90
CA ILE A 141 9.15 -33.87 -15.73
C ILE A 141 8.74 -34.58 -14.43
N ASP A 142 7.50 -35.00 -14.32
CA ASP A 142 7.00 -35.74 -13.15
C ASP A 142 7.73 -37.08 -12.98
N SER A 143 7.95 -37.77 -14.11
CA SER A 143 8.64 -39.06 -14.16
C SER A 143 10.15 -39.03 -13.93
N LEU A 144 10.79 -37.83 -13.86
CA LEU A 144 12.23 -37.71 -13.59
C LEU A 144 12.70 -38.43 -12.31
N GLY A 145 11.77 -38.63 -11.34
CA GLY A 145 12.01 -39.41 -10.12
C GLY A 145 12.26 -40.90 -10.37
N HIS A 146 11.66 -41.44 -11.39
CA HIS A 146 11.59 -42.88 -11.69
C HIS A 146 12.49 -43.33 -12.86
N LYS A 147 13.04 -42.38 -13.64
CA LYS A 147 13.97 -42.66 -14.72
C LYS A 147 15.40 -42.76 -14.21
N SER A 148 16.13 -43.77 -14.66
CA SER A 148 17.58 -43.90 -14.41
C SER A 148 18.34 -43.16 -15.50
N ILE A 149 18.63 -41.87 -15.24
CA ILE A 149 19.41 -41.02 -16.14
C ILE A 149 20.73 -40.66 -15.43
N ASP A 150 21.83 -40.81 -16.14
CA ASP A 150 23.15 -40.33 -15.67
C ASP A 150 23.31 -38.85 -15.99
N TYR A 151 22.81 -38.03 -15.07
CA TYR A 151 22.89 -36.58 -15.19
C TYR A 151 24.32 -36.03 -15.19
N ALA A 152 25.26 -36.72 -14.57
CA ALA A 152 26.66 -36.31 -14.51
C ALA A 152 27.33 -36.30 -15.91
N LYS A 153 26.90 -37.21 -16.78
CA LYS A 153 27.35 -37.30 -18.17
C LYS A 153 27.11 -35.97 -18.93
N TYR A 154 26.05 -35.27 -18.60
CA TYR A 154 25.66 -34.02 -19.24
C TYR A 154 26.09 -32.77 -18.46
N GLY A 155 26.87 -32.94 -17.37
CA GLY A 155 27.33 -31.80 -16.56
C GLY A 155 26.23 -31.07 -15.78
N VAL A 156 25.03 -31.66 -15.65
CA VAL A 156 23.90 -31.05 -14.94
C VAL A 156 23.31 -32.01 -13.91
N GLY A 157 23.01 -31.51 -12.71
CA GLY A 157 22.33 -32.33 -11.70
C GLY A 157 20.81 -32.41 -11.94
N LYS A 158 20.17 -33.51 -11.52
CA LYS A 158 18.71 -33.75 -11.67
C LYS A 158 17.86 -32.56 -11.24
N THR A 159 18.16 -31.96 -10.07
CA THR A 159 17.41 -30.82 -9.54
C THR A 159 17.61 -29.57 -10.40
N ASN A 160 18.84 -29.33 -10.85
CA ASN A 160 19.16 -28.20 -11.72
C ASN A 160 18.51 -28.37 -13.08
N PHE A 161 18.57 -29.55 -13.70
CA PHE A 161 17.86 -29.84 -14.94
C PHE A 161 16.36 -29.51 -14.80
N ARG A 162 15.70 -30.07 -13.77
CA ARG A 162 14.28 -29.78 -13.51
C ARG A 162 14.01 -28.27 -13.37
N ASN A 163 14.83 -27.55 -12.60
CA ASN A 163 14.66 -26.10 -12.40
C ASN A 163 14.83 -25.34 -13.72
N VAL A 164 15.84 -25.66 -14.52
CA VAL A 164 16.06 -25.04 -15.84
C VAL A 164 14.84 -25.27 -16.74
N ILE A 165 14.36 -26.51 -16.85
CA ILE A 165 13.18 -26.82 -17.69
C ILE A 165 11.94 -26.01 -17.24
N VAL A 166 11.68 -25.95 -15.92
CA VAL A 166 10.55 -25.18 -15.41
C VAL A 166 10.74 -23.68 -15.61
N ASP A 167 11.96 -23.14 -15.45
CA ASP A 167 12.28 -21.75 -15.73
C ASP A 167 11.96 -21.38 -17.19
N ILE A 168 12.40 -22.23 -18.13
CA ILE A 168 12.16 -22.03 -19.58
C ILE A 168 10.68 -22.06 -19.97
N HIS A 169 9.83 -22.75 -19.19
CA HIS A 169 8.39 -22.67 -19.41
C HIS A 169 7.86 -21.26 -19.27
N TYR A 170 8.31 -20.53 -18.21
CA TYR A 170 7.81 -19.21 -17.89
C TYR A 170 8.55 -18.06 -18.58
N VAL A 171 9.80 -18.28 -19.00
CA VAL A 171 10.64 -17.27 -19.63
C VAL A 171 10.35 -17.14 -21.11
N GLU A 172 10.12 -15.91 -21.59
CA GLU A 172 9.98 -15.54 -22.99
C GLU A 172 11.36 -15.17 -23.60
N GLY A 173 12.20 -14.49 -22.84
CA GLY A 173 13.55 -14.07 -23.30
C GLY A 173 14.34 -13.30 -22.28
N PHE A 174 15.58 -13.00 -22.64
CA PHE A 174 16.51 -12.16 -21.89
C PHE A 174 16.86 -10.91 -22.69
N LYS A 175 16.95 -9.74 -22.03
CA LYS A 175 17.25 -8.46 -22.65
C LYS A 175 18.17 -7.60 -21.77
N ILE A 176 18.76 -6.57 -22.34
CA ILE A 176 19.36 -5.46 -21.61
C ILE A 176 18.20 -4.56 -21.11
N PRO A 177 18.22 -4.07 -19.85
CA PRO A 177 17.28 -3.07 -19.41
C PRO A 177 17.37 -1.82 -20.29
N ASP A 178 16.23 -1.34 -20.75
CA ASP A 178 16.12 -0.08 -21.47
C ASP A 178 14.84 0.61 -21.01
N ASN A 179 15.00 1.63 -20.16
CA ASN A 179 13.94 2.51 -19.66
C ASN A 179 14.32 3.97 -19.94
N SER A 180 15.18 4.22 -20.93
CA SER A 180 15.57 5.55 -21.36
C SER A 180 14.35 6.24 -21.97
N ALA A 181 13.74 7.17 -21.24
CA ALA A 181 12.79 8.12 -21.78
C ALA A 181 13.57 9.33 -22.33
N ASN A 182 13.05 9.98 -23.38
CA ASN A 182 13.52 11.31 -23.76
C ASN A 182 13.12 12.29 -22.66
N ILE A 183 14.08 12.64 -21.80
CA ILE A 183 13.88 13.54 -20.68
C ILE A 183 14.65 14.81 -20.97
N ASP A 184 13.92 15.88 -21.26
CA ASP A 184 14.48 17.18 -21.65
C ASP A 184 14.52 18.18 -20.48
N GLU A 185 13.92 17.82 -19.33
CA GLU A 185 13.84 18.66 -18.13
C GLU A 185 14.54 18.02 -16.93
N GLN A 186 14.84 18.86 -15.92
CA GLN A 186 15.33 18.40 -14.61
C GLN A 186 14.43 17.31 -14.06
N SER A 187 15.04 16.17 -13.65
CA SER A 187 14.27 14.99 -13.29
C SER A 187 14.85 14.22 -12.11
N ILE A 188 13.96 13.57 -11.40
CA ILE A 188 14.27 12.63 -10.32
C ILE A 188 14.50 11.27 -10.98
N ILE A 189 15.74 10.81 -10.92
CA ILE A 189 16.18 9.54 -11.52
C ILE A 189 16.37 8.49 -10.42
N THR A 190 15.76 7.34 -10.61
CA THR A 190 16.02 6.15 -9.80
C THR A 190 16.80 5.15 -10.64
N VAL A 191 17.97 4.72 -10.17
CA VAL A 191 18.81 3.72 -10.83
C VAL A 191 18.64 2.35 -10.19
N TYR A 192 18.90 1.29 -10.95
CA TYR A 192 18.95 -0.05 -10.39
C TYR A 192 20.06 -0.15 -9.34
N ARG A 193 19.79 -0.88 -8.27
CA ARG A 193 20.79 -1.16 -7.24
C ARG A 193 21.88 -2.06 -7.80
N THR A 194 23.13 -1.64 -7.65
CA THR A 194 24.32 -2.41 -8.00
C THR A 194 25.20 -2.61 -6.76
N SER A 195 26.41 -3.19 -6.94
CA SER A 195 27.40 -3.31 -5.87
C SER A 195 28.07 -1.98 -5.50
N ALA A 196 28.05 -0.97 -6.40
CA ALA A 196 28.64 0.34 -6.20
C ALA A 196 27.68 1.30 -5.50
N LYS A 197 28.20 2.26 -4.72
CA LYS A 197 27.43 3.37 -4.17
C LYS A 197 26.99 4.33 -5.28
N LEU A 198 25.84 4.97 -5.11
CA LEU A 198 25.24 5.87 -6.10
C LEU A 198 26.23 6.96 -6.59
N ALA A 199 26.87 7.68 -5.67
CA ALA A 199 27.83 8.75 -6.03
C ALA A 199 29.05 8.23 -6.80
N GLU A 200 29.56 7.04 -6.44
CA GLU A 200 30.67 6.39 -7.16
C GLU A 200 30.21 5.97 -8.57
N LEU A 201 29.02 5.41 -8.69
CA LEU A 201 28.44 4.99 -9.97
C LEU A 201 28.29 6.19 -10.91
N MET A 202 27.77 7.31 -10.42
CA MET A 202 27.61 8.55 -11.19
C MET A 202 28.98 9.14 -11.58
N SER A 203 29.96 9.12 -10.69
CA SER A 203 31.32 9.59 -10.98
C SER A 203 32.00 8.82 -12.12
N ARG A 204 31.76 7.51 -12.25
CA ARG A 204 32.28 6.68 -13.35
C ARG A 204 31.72 7.09 -14.72
N ILE A 205 30.55 7.75 -14.73
CA ILE A 205 29.91 8.28 -15.95
C ILE A 205 30.29 9.73 -16.21
N GLY A 206 31.04 10.36 -15.29
CA GLY A 206 31.45 11.77 -15.40
C GLY A 206 30.46 12.73 -14.73
N ILE A 207 29.53 12.25 -13.92
CA ILE A 207 28.55 13.04 -13.19
C ILE A 207 29.03 13.22 -11.75
N THR A 208 29.24 14.47 -11.31
CA THR A 208 29.58 14.80 -9.92
C THR A 208 28.32 15.12 -9.15
N VAL A 209 27.89 14.22 -8.25
CA VAL A 209 26.68 14.39 -7.48
C VAL A 209 26.99 14.99 -6.11
N GLN A 210 26.36 16.11 -5.80
CA GLN A 210 26.36 16.71 -4.46
C GLN A 210 25.38 15.97 -3.55
N SER A 211 25.65 15.93 -2.25
CA SER A 211 24.83 15.19 -1.28
C SER A 211 23.41 15.74 -1.13
N ASP A 212 23.20 17.01 -1.43
CA ASP A 212 21.89 17.68 -1.42
C ASP A 212 20.99 17.23 -2.58
N LYS A 213 21.57 16.71 -3.68
CA LYS A 213 20.84 16.13 -4.80
C LYS A 213 20.50 14.63 -4.63
N ILE A 214 20.90 14.01 -3.53
CA ILE A 214 20.64 12.60 -3.25
C ILE A 214 19.43 12.49 -2.33
N LEU A 215 18.40 11.73 -2.76
CA LEU A 215 17.19 11.45 -2.00
C LEU A 215 17.28 10.10 -1.27
N SER A 216 17.89 9.11 -1.90
CA SER A 216 18.11 7.78 -1.34
C SER A 216 19.36 7.11 -1.93
N ASP A 217 19.64 5.88 -1.52
CA ASP A 217 20.78 5.10 -2.05
C ASP A 217 20.67 4.77 -3.55
N THR A 218 19.52 5.00 -4.18
CA THR A 218 19.29 4.76 -5.61
C THR A 218 18.61 5.92 -6.34
N THR A 219 18.22 6.99 -5.65
CA THR A 219 17.42 8.08 -6.24
C THR A 219 18.10 9.43 -6.05
N LEU A 220 18.18 10.19 -7.13
CA LEU A 220 18.83 11.50 -7.15
C LEU A 220 18.15 12.45 -8.14
N LEU A 221 18.42 13.74 -7.97
CA LEU A 221 18.02 14.79 -8.92
C LEU A 221 19.14 15.04 -9.92
N LEU A 222 18.81 15.00 -11.22
CA LEU A 222 19.74 15.32 -12.30
C LEU A 222 19.20 16.42 -13.20
N TYR A 223 20.12 17.24 -13.72
CA TYR A 223 19.82 18.23 -14.74
C TYR A 223 19.91 17.62 -16.15
N PRO A 224 19.33 18.28 -17.18
CA PRO A 224 19.29 17.73 -18.56
C PRO A 224 20.64 17.27 -19.09
N GLU A 225 21.73 18.03 -18.84
CA GLU A 225 23.07 17.68 -19.28
C GLU A 225 23.61 16.41 -18.59
N GLU A 226 23.31 16.26 -17.29
CA GLU A 226 23.69 15.08 -16.50
C GLU A 226 22.88 13.85 -16.93
N ILE A 227 21.57 14.05 -17.22
CA ILE A 227 20.68 12.98 -17.74
C ILE A 227 21.20 12.50 -19.10
N LYS A 228 21.60 13.42 -19.97
CA LYS A 228 22.18 13.08 -21.26
C LYS A 228 23.45 12.24 -21.11
N LEU A 229 24.36 12.63 -20.21
CA LEU A 229 25.55 11.83 -19.92
C LEU A 229 25.20 10.42 -19.44
N LEU A 230 24.21 10.29 -18.57
CA LEU A 230 23.74 8.99 -18.08
C LEU A 230 23.14 8.15 -19.21
N THR A 231 22.29 8.74 -20.05
CA THR A 231 21.62 8.06 -21.16
C THR A 231 22.61 7.64 -22.25
N ASP A 232 23.57 8.49 -22.57
CA ASP A 232 24.58 8.19 -23.61
C ASP A 232 25.57 7.09 -23.18
N ASN A 233 25.92 7.02 -21.89
CA ASN A 233 26.94 6.10 -21.38
C ASN A 233 26.37 4.85 -20.70
N ALA A 234 25.25 4.94 -20.02
CA ALA A 234 24.69 3.85 -19.21
C ALA A 234 23.16 3.87 -19.10
N PRO A 235 22.40 3.87 -20.21
CA PRO A 235 20.95 3.92 -20.21
C PRO A 235 20.32 2.74 -19.43
N TYR A 236 21.00 1.60 -19.43
CA TYR A 236 20.60 0.39 -18.72
C TYR A 236 20.54 0.52 -17.20
N LEU A 237 21.09 1.61 -16.63
CA LEU A 237 21.02 1.88 -15.19
C LEU A 237 19.68 2.47 -14.75
N ILE A 238 18.98 3.15 -15.66
CA ILE A 238 17.75 3.85 -15.34
C ILE A 238 16.63 2.85 -15.05
N ALA A 239 16.17 2.82 -13.80
CA ALA A 239 15.01 2.04 -13.40
C ALA A 239 13.71 2.85 -13.57
N MET A 240 13.77 4.16 -13.26
CA MET A 240 12.65 5.09 -13.34
C MET A 240 13.17 6.51 -13.50
N ALA A 241 12.41 7.33 -14.22
CA ALA A 241 12.62 8.76 -14.33
C ALA A 241 11.29 9.51 -14.22
N THR A 242 11.28 10.61 -13.47
CA THR A 242 10.12 11.48 -13.29
C THR A 242 10.58 12.92 -13.29
N GLU A 243 9.96 13.77 -14.11
CA GLU A 243 10.26 15.21 -14.10
C GLU A 243 10.02 15.81 -12.71
N ASP A 244 10.97 16.62 -12.26
CA ASP A 244 10.93 17.19 -10.90
C ASP A 244 9.87 18.28 -10.75
N LEU A 245 9.79 19.21 -11.73
CA LEU A 245 8.85 20.33 -11.64
C LEU A 245 7.42 19.86 -11.89
N SER A 246 6.56 20.08 -10.92
CA SER A 246 5.14 19.74 -10.96
C SER A 246 4.27 20.94 -10.62
N LYS A 247 2.97 20.81 -10.84
CA LYS A 247 1.95 21.78 -10.42
C LYS A 247 0.98 21.09 -9.46
N PHE A 248 0.40 21.87 -8.57
CA PHE A 248 -0.66 21.36 -7.71
C PHE A 248 -1.92 21.01 -8.52
N SER A 249 -2.63 19.97 -8.08
CA SER A 249 -3.86 19.46 -8.72
C SER A 249 -5.13 19.98 -8.05
N TYR A 250 -5.09 21.16 -7.46
CA TYR A 250 -6.28 21.71 -6.83
C TYR A 250 -6.96 22.75 -7.71
N GLU A 251 -8.26 22.82 -7.60
CA GLU A 251 -9.09 23.89 -8.15
C GLU A 251 -9.70 24.65 -6.98
N ASP A 252 -9.43 25.93 -6.97
CA ASP A 252 -10.08 26.86 -6.06
C ASP A 252 -11.25 27.50 -6.80
N VAL A 253 -12.46 26.95 -6.62
CA VAL A 253 -13.65 27.72 -6.91
C VAL A 253 -13.80 28.73 -5.78
N VAL A 254 -13.38 29.94 -6.03
CA VAL A 254 -13.39 31.02 -5.03
C VAL A 254 -14.74 31.72 -5.08
N GLU A 255 -15.58 31.47 -4.10
CA GLU A 255 -16.59 32.44 -3.68
C GLU A 255 -16.22 32.86 -2.26
N ASP A 256 -15.63 34.03 -2.11
CA ASP A 256 -15.37 34.62 -0.81
C ASP A 256 -16.69 35.19 -0.29
N SER A 257 -17.05 34.90 0.94
CA SER A 257 -18.15 35.59 1.60
C SER A 257 -17.62 36.89 2.19
N GLU A 258 -18.33 38.01 1.99
CA GLU A 258 -18.01 39.30 2.63
C GLU A 258 -18.31 39.31 4.15
N ASN A 259 -18.75 38.18 4.72
CA ASN A 259 -19.11 38.05 6.11
C ASN A 259 -17.87 37.79 6.99
N GLN A 260 -17.36 38.83 7.61
CA GLN A 260 -16.44 38.71 8.76
C GLN A 260 -17.23 38.23 9.97
N THR A 261 -17.39 36.92 10.12
CA THR A 261 -17.88 36.35 11.38
C THR A 261 -16.74 36.42 12.41
N THR A 262 -16.90 37.21 13.46
CA THR A 262 -16.01 37.20 14.62
C THR A 262 -16.25 35.91 15.42
N ILE A 263 -15.63 34.81 14.95
CA ILE A 263 -15.59 33.58 15.73
C ILE A 263 -14.43 33.72 16.72
N THR A 264 -14.68 33.35 17.97
CA THR A 264 -13.66 33.24 19.01
C THR A 264 -13.71 31.84 19.59
N ILE A 265 -12.53 31.23 19.76
CA ILE A 265 -12.38 29.92 20.40
C ILE A 265 -11.44 30.07 21.60
N ASN A 266 -11.58 29.20 22.58
CA ASN A 266 -10.71 29.18 23.74
C ASN A 266 -9.29 28.82 23.35
N SER A 267 -8.28 29.31 24.10
CA SER A 267 -6.90 28.91 23.92
C SER A 267 -6.69 27.40 24.12
N PRO A 268 -5.75 26.77 23.40
CA PRO A 268 -5.52 25.32 23.52
C PRO A 268 -5.00 24.96 24.93
N ASN A 269 -5.41 23.78 25.42
CA ASN A 269 -5.04 23.29 26.75
C ASN A 269 -4.61 21.81 26.73
N GLY A 270 -3.56 21.50 25.95
CA GLY A 270 -2.98 20.16 25.95
C GLY A 270 -3.61 19.18 24.96
N GLU A 271 -4.46 19.64 24.05
CA GLU A 271 -5.03 18.82 22.98
C GLU A 271 -3.95 18.17 22.12
N PRO A 272 -4.23 17.00 21.51
CA PRO A 272 -3.30 16.32 20.62
C PRO A 272 -2.86 17.19 19.43
N VAL A 273 -1.64 16.95 18.94
CA VAL A 273 -1.05 17.69 17.83
C VAL A 273 -1.11 16.87 16.54
N ILE A 274 -1.65 17.47 15.48
CA ILE A 274 -1.61 16.94 14.13
C ILE A 274 -0.57 17.70 13.32
N GLY A 275 0.26 16.98 12.55
CA GLY A 275 1.17 17.61 11.59
C GLY A 275 0.45 17.93 10.28
N VAL A 276 0.63 19.13 9.78
CA VAL A 276 0.13 19.55 8.46
C VAL A 276 1.31 19.95 7.59
N ILE A 277 1.39 19.40 6.40
CA ILE A 277 2.37 19.76 5.37
C ILE A 277 1.58 20.26 4.17
N ASP A 278 1.69 21.58 3.90
CA ASP A 278 0.86 22.26 2.91
C ASP A 278 1.54 23.51 2.34
N THR A 279 0.79 24.39 1.69
CA THR A 279 1.20 25.77 1.40
C THR A 279 1.32 26.58 2.69
N LEU A 280 1.50 27.88 2.62
CA LEU A 280 1.70 28.71 3.80
C LEU A 280 0.43 28.84 4.66
N PHE A 281 0.61 29.20 5.92
CA PHE A 281 -0.47 29.47 6.89
C PHE A 281 -0.48 30.92 7.30
N ASP A 282 -1.65 31.54 7.39
CA ASP A 282 -1.84 32.92 7.82
C ASP A 282 -2.12 32.98 9.33
N GLU A 283 -1.20 33.59 10.08
CA GLU A 283 -1.27 33.71 11.55
C GLU A 283 -2.28 34.78 12.02
N SER A 284 -2.94 35.52 11.13
CA SER A 284 -3.95 36.51 11.48
C SER A 284 -5.36 35.92 11.72
N VAL A 285 -5.57 34.63 11.43
CA VAL A 285 -6.88 33.97 11.60
C VAL A 285 -7.23 33.73 13.06
N TYR A 286 -8.53 33.62 13.38
CA TYR A 286 -9.06 33.53 14.75
C TYR A 286 -8.53 32.33 15.55
N PHE A 287 -8.09 31.26 14.90
CA PHE A 287 -7.59 30.04 15.53
C PHE A 287 -6.06 29.94 15.54
N SER A 288 -5.35 31.01 15.26
CA SER A 288 -3.88 31.01 15.15
C SER A 288 -3.16 30.49 16.41
N GLU A 289 -3.72 30.71 17.61
CA GLU A 289 -3.17 30.16 18.86
C GLU A 289 -3.10 28.63 18.93
N TRP A 290 -3.90 27.93 18.09
CA TRP A 290 -3.92 26.48 17.96
C TRP A 290 -2.85 25.95 17.00
N VAL A 291 -2.12 26.85 16.33
CA VAL A 291 -1.21 26.49 15.23
C VAL A 291 0.22 26.96 15.52
N GLU A 292 1.15 26.01 15.57
CA GLU A 292 2.58 26.31 15.50
C GLU A 292 2.98 26.29 14.02
N PHE A 293 3.20 27.48 13.44
CA PHE A 293 3.55 27.60 12.02
C PHE A 293 5.07 27.64 11.82
N LYS A 294 5.56 26.88 10.83
CA LYS A 294 6.96 26.90 10.37
C LYS A 294 7.02 27.04 8.85
N LYS A 295 7.54 28.18 8.40
CA LYS A 295 7.83 28.43 7.00
C LYS A 295 9.09 27.67 6.58
N MET A 296 8.97 26.70 5.64
CA MET A 296 10.06 25.82 5.19
C MET A 296 10.61 26.20 3.81
N ILE A 297 10.02 27.17 3.15
CA ILE A 297 10.51 27.69 1.86
C ILE A 297 11.67 28.69 2.09
N ALA A 298 12.58 28.80 1.10
CA ALA A 298 13.69 29.75 1.18
C ALA A 298 13.17 31.19 1.27
N GLU A 299 13.87 32.04 2.04
CA GLU A 299 13.46 33.42 2.28
C GLU A 299 13.43 34.27 1.01
N GLU A 300 14.25 33.91 0.02
CA GLU A 300 14.36 34.59 -1.27
C GLU A 300 13.15 34.35 -2.19
N ILE A 301 12.32 33.34 -1.90
CA ILE A 301 11.12 33.06 -2.68
C ILE A 301 10.04 34.07 -2.31
N PRO A 302 9.61 34.94 -3.24
CA PRO A 302 8.57 35.90 -2.97
C PRO A 302 7.24 35.16 -2.70
N THR A 303 6.50 35.67 -1.72
CA THR A 303 5.18 35.14 -1.35
C THR A 303 4.09 36.14 -1.67
N GLU A 304 2.94 35.63 -2.12
CA GLU A 304 1.74 36.41 -2.40
C GLU A 304 0.61 36.00 -1.45
N PRO A 305 -0.41 36.85 -1.20
CA PRO A 305 -1.53 36.52 -0.30
C PRO A 305 -2.20 35.17 -0.63
N ARG A 306 -2.30 34.81 -1.90
CA ARG A 306 -2.89 33.54 -2.35
C ARG A 306 -2.13 32.31 -1.87
N ASP A 307 -0.83 32.42 -1.57
CA ASP A 307 0.00 31.31 -1.11
C ASP A 307 -0.39 30.81 0.29
N TYR A 308 -1.15 31.63 1.03
CA TYR A 308 -1.64 31.32 2.36
C TYR A 308 -3.04 30.72 2.40
N PHE A 309 -3.79 30.75 1.28
CA PHE A 309 -5.21 30.37 1.27
C PHE A 309 -5.42 28.89 1.49
N HIS A 310 -4.73 28.05 0.73
CA HIS A 310 -4.96 26.60 0.75
C HIS A 310 -4.53 26.00 2.13
N GLY A 311 -3.31 26.25 2.58
CA GLY A 311 -2.82 25.74 3.86
C GLY A 311 -3.66 26.23 5.05
N THR A 312 -4.10 27.51 5.05
CA THR A 312 -5.00 28.05 6.08
C THR A 312 -6.35 27.35 6.06
N SER A 313 -6.95 27.14 4.88
CA SER A 313 -8.22 26.46 4.72
C SER A 313 -8.19 25.01 5.20
N VAL A 314 -7.18 24.25 4.82
CA VAL A 314 -6.97 22.87 5.28
C VAL A 314 -6.82 22.82 6.80
N THR A 315 -6.02 23.72 7.36
CA THR A 315 -5.76 23.80 8.81
C THR A 315 -7.02 24.18 9.58
N SER A 316 -7.89 25.06 9.04
CA SER A 316 -9.16 25.43 9.67
C SER A 316 -10.07 24.24 9.91
N ILE A 317 -10.13 23.29 8.95
CA ILE A 317 -10.93 22.07 9.12
C ILE A 317 -10.36 21.19 10.24
N ILE A 318 -9.04 21.07 10.34
CA ILE A 318 -8.41 20.25 11.38
C ILE A 318 -8.64 20.85 12.77
N VAL A 319 -8.48 22.16 12.91
CA VAL A 319 -8.63 22.83 14.21
C VAL A 319 -10.11 22.91 14.61
N ASP A 320 -10.97 23.46 13.75
CA ASP A 320 -12.34 23.84 14.11
C ASP A 320 -13.36 23.64 12.97
N GLY A 321 -13.19 22.61 12.16
CA GLY A 321 -14.07 22.32 11.02
C GLY A 321 -15.56 22.33 11.33
N PRO A 322 -16.05 21.74 12.45
CA PRO A 322 -17.47 21.77 12.85
C PRO A 322 -18.04 23.17 13.06
N ALA A 323 -17.24 24.18 13.41
CA ALA A 323 -17.74 25.54 13.59
C ALA A 323 -18.30 26.16 12.31
N PHE A 324 -17.68 25.85 11.18
CA PHE A 324 -18.15 26.29 9.86
C PHE A 324 -19.09 25.30 9.18
N ASN A 325 -19.07 24.04 9.60
CA ASN A 325 -19.85 22.96 9.00
C ASN A 325 -20.55 22.13 10.09
N PRO A 326 -21.60 22.67 10.75
CA PRO A 326 -22.26 21.96 11.88
C PRO A 326 -22.85 20.60 11.46
N GLU A 327 -23.25 20.45 10.20
CA GLU A 327 -23.77 19.19 9.65
C GLU A 327 -22.67 18.12 9.45
N LEU A 328 -21.40 18.53 9.47
CA LEU A 328 -20.23 17.65 9.39
C LEU A 328 -19.55 17.48 10.75
N ASP A 329 -20.18 17.91 11.84
CA ASP A 329 -19.63 17.68 13.19
C ASP A 329 -19.30 16.20 13.38
N ASP A 330 -18.01 15.93 13.52
CA ASP A 330 -17.49 14.57 13.61
C ASP A 330 -17.38 14.04 15.05
N GLY A 331 -17.63 14.89 16.05
CA GLY A 331 -17.51 14.55 17.46
C GLY A 331 -16.08 14.33 17.95
N CYS A 332 -15.07 14.68 17.15
CA CYS A 332 -13.64 14.50 17.53
C CYS A 332 -13.07 15.63 18.41
N GLY A 333 -13.83 16.73 18.61
CA GLY A 333 -13.32 17.93 19.30
C GLY A 333 -12.32 18.70 18.45
N ARG A 334 -11.45 19.48 19.09
CA ARG A 334 -10.41 20.28 18.45
C ARG A 334 -9.03 19.64 18.58
N PHE A 335 -8.16 19.94 17.63
CA PHE A 335 -6.76 19.50 17.63
C PHE A 335 -5.84 20.69 17.46
N ARG A 336 -4.68 20.67 18.13
CA ARG A 336 -3.59 21.56 17.80
C ARG A 336 -2.93 21.13 16.51
N VAL A 337 -2.35 22.07 15.81
CA VAL A 337 -1.65 21.81 14.55
C VAL A 337 -0.21 22.31 14.63
N ARG A 338 0.73 21.50 14.13
CA ARG A 338 2.05 22.00 13.74
C ARG A 338 2.08 22.03 12.22
N HIS A 339 2.00 23.24 11.67
CA HIS A 339 1.88 23.48 10.24
C HIS A 339 3.25 23.81 9.62
N PHE A 340 3.60 23.08 8.57
CA PHE A 340 4.83 23.27 7.80
C PHE A 340 4.47 23.74 6.39
N GLY A 341 4.77 25.02 6.09
CA GLY A 341 4.58 25.60 4.77
C GLY A 341 5.75 25.27 3.86
N VAL A 342 5.61 24.26 3.02
CA VAL A 342 6.68 23.74 2.15
C VAL A 342 6.60 24.22 0.72
N ALA A 343 5.52 24.88 0.34
CA ALA A 343 5.26 25.28 -1.05
C ALA A 343 4.50 26.61 -1.13
N VAL A 344 4.65 27.27 -2.27
CA VAL A 344 3.81 28.39 -2.74
C VAL A 344 3.01 27.93 -3.92
N GLN A 345 1.94 28.68 -4.27
CA GLN A 345 1.14 28.34 -5.45
C GLN A 345 1.96 28.39 -6.75
N GLY A 346 1.65 27.50 -7.68
CA GLY A 346 2.30 27.41 -8.98
C GLY A 346 3.12 26.13 -9.16
N ARG A 347 4.31 26.27 -9.76
CA ARG A 347 5.24 25.16 -9.94
C ARG A 347 6.07 24.94 -8.70
N TYR A 348 6.31 23.70 -8.35
CA TYR A 348 7.17 23.30 -7.23
C TYR A 348 8.13 22.20 -7.63
N SER A 349 9.24 22.07 -6.92
CA SER A 349 10.14 20.94 -7.02
C SER A 349 9.66 19.81 -6.10
N ALA A 350 9.23 18.71 -6.69
CA ALA A 350 8.82 17.51 -5.95
C ALA A 350 9.98 16.96 -5.10
N PHE A 351 11.20 17.03 -5.62
CA PHE A 351 12.41 16.64 -4.90
C PHE A 351 12.61 17.47 -3.61
N THR A 352 12.46 18.79 -3.71
CA THR A 352 12.62 19.68 -2.54
C THR A 352 11.57 19.39 -1.47
N ILE A 353 10.31 19.21 -1.88
CA ILE A 353 9.23 18.86 -0.95
C ILE A 353 9.50 17.51 -0.27
N MET A 354 9.92 16.49 -1.01
CA MET A 354 10.25 15.18 -0.43
C MET A 354 11.37 15.27 0.62
N LYS A 355 12.42 16.04 0.36
CA LYS A 355 13.47 16.29 1.34
C LYS A 355 12.94 16.98 2.58
N SER A 356 12.15 18.03 2.40
CA SER A 356 11.52 18.76 3.52
C SER A 356 10.64 17.81 4.35
N ILE A 357 9.84 16.94 3.74
CA ILE A 357 9.01 15.96 4.46
C ILE A 357 9.87 15.01 5.31
N GLN A 358 10.98 14.49 4.75
CA GLN A 358 11.89 13.63 5.52
C GLN A 358 12.47 14.35 6.75
N GLU A 359 12.92 15.57 6.58
CA GLU A 359 13.49 16.39 7.65
C GLU A 359 12.43 16.77 8.69
N ILE A 360 11.24 17.19 8.26
CA ILE A 360 10.11 17.57 9.12
C ILE A 360 9.71 16.40 10.02
N VAL A 361 9.47 15.22 9.44
CA VAL A 361 9.03 14.05 10.24
C VAL A 361 10.13 13.59 11.20
N ALA A 362 11.38 13.57 10.75
CA ALA A 362 12.51 13.19 11.61
C ALA A 362 12.72 14.15 12.78
N ALA A 363 12.44 15.47 12.59
CA ALA A 363 12.56 16.48 13.62
C ALA A 363 11.35 16.54 14.58
N ASN A 364 10.25 15.86 14.26
CA ASN A 364 8.99 15.90 15.03
C ASN A 364 8.48 14.48 15.38
N PRO A 365 9.23 13.69 16.15
CA PRO A 365 8.88 12.29 16.47
C PRO A 365 7.66 12.14 17.39
N ASP A 366 7.23 13.24 18.01
CA ASP A 366 6.04 13.35 18.85
C ASP A 366 4.75 13.33 18.03
N ILE A 367 4.78 13.73 16.76
CA ILE A 367 3.61 13.76 15.89
C ILE A 367 3.41 12.39 15.22
N LYS A 368 2.26 11.76 15.45
CA LYS A 368 1.93 10.45 14.89
C LYS A 368 1.06 10.51 13.64
N VAL A 369 0.26 11.57 13.50
CA VAL A 369 -0.71 11.71 12.40
C VAL A 369 -0.38 12.96 11.59
N TRP A 370 -0.28 12.78 10.28
CA TRP A 370 0.10 13.82 9.33
C TRP A 370 -0.96 13.98 8.24
N ASN A 371 -1.37 15.22 7.96
CA ASN A 371 -2.18 15.58 6.81
C ASN A 371 -1.30 16.10 5.68
N LEU A 372 -1.49 15.57 4.48
CA LEU A 372 -0.82 16.02 3.26
C LEU A 372 -1.85 16.23 2.17
N SER A 373 -2.28 17.49 1.99
CA SER A 373 -3.27 17.86 0.96
C SER A 373 -2.63 18.42 -0.31
N LEU A 374 -1.33 18.22 -0.48
CA LEU A 374 -0.60 18.57 -1.70
C LEU A 374 -0.56 17.37 -2.66
N GLY A 375 -0.91 17.60 -3.91
CA GLY A 375 -0.87 16.57 -4.94
C GLY A 375 -0.52 17.14 -6.31
N SER A 376 0.10 16.32 -7.15
CA SER A 376 0.52 16.66 -8.51
C SER A 376 -0.65 16.59 -9.49
N ASP A 377 -0.67 17.49 -10.46
CA ASP A 377 -1.56 17.44 -11.62
C ASP A 377 -1.20 16.33 -12.62
N ARG A 378 0.00 15.74 -12.50
CA ARG A 378 0.44 14.61 -13.33
C ARG A 378 -0.17 13.31 -12.86
N GLU A 379 -0.51 12.45 -13.82
CA GLU A 379 -0.99 11.10 -13.52
C GLU A 379 0.14 10.19 -13.02
N ILE A 380 -0.19 9.28 -12.10
CA ILE A 380 0.75 8.25 -11.66
C ILE A 380 1.13 7.29 -12.80
N ASN A 381 2.33 6.74 -12.72
CA ASN A 381 2.82 5.76 -13.68
C ASN A 381 2.15 4.39 -13.49
N GLN A 382 2.06 3.61 -14.57
CA GLN A 382 1.49 2.25 -14.53
C GLN A 382 2.50 1.18 -14.08
N ASN A 383 3.78 1.47 -14.14
CA ASN A 383 4.85 0.50 -13.89
C ASN A 383 5.60 0.70 -12.57
N PHE A 384 5.45 1.85 -11.92
CA PHE A 384 6.14 2.16 -10.67
C PHE A 384 5.34 3.13 -9.80
N ILE A 385 5.67 3.12 -8.52
CA ILE A 385 5.19 4.09 -7.54
C ILE A 385 6.00 5.38 -7.67
N SER A 386 5.35 6.53 -7.55
CA SER A 386 6.04 7.82 -7.63
C SER A 386 7.13 7.96 -6.55
N PRO A 387 8.20 8.72 -6.82
CA PRO A 387 9.23 8.99 -5.82
C PRO A 387 8.68 9.56 -4.52
N GLU A 388 7.69 10.45 -4.63
CA GLU A 388 7.02 11.10 -3.51
C GLU A 388 6.29 10.08 -2.62
N ALA A 389 5.51 9.22 -3.24
CA ALA A 389 4.80 8.15 -2.53
C ALA A 389 5.77 7.14 -1.89
N ALA A 390 6.86 6.81 -2.58
CA ALA A 390 7.87 5.90 -2.05
C ALA A 390 8.59 6.46 -0.81
N ILE A 391 8.82 7.75 -0.76
CA ILE A 391 9.36 8.42 0.43
C ILE A 391 8.36 8.40 1.58
N LEU A 392 7.08 8.70 1.33
CA LEU A 392 6.03 8.59 2.36
C LEU A 392 5.92 7.18 2.91
N ASP A 393 5.97 6.16 2.03
CA ASP A 393 5.89 4.76 2.44
C ASP A 393 7.07 4.35 3.31
N LYS A 394 8.28 4.81 2.97
CA LYS A 394 9.49 4.59 3.75
C LYS A 394 9.42 5.26 5.11
N ILE A 395 9.04 6.54 5.15
CA ILE A 395 8.91 7.33 6.39
C ILE A 395 7.93 6.63 7.35
N GLN A 396 6.75 6.26 6.86
CA GLN A 396 5.73 5.61 7.66
C GLN A 396 6.20 4.26 8.19
N PHE A 397 6.93 3.51 7.38
CA PHE A 397 7.49 2.24 7.80
C PHE A 397 8.54 2.39 8.90
N GLU A 398 9.42 3.41 8.83
CA GLU A 398 10.56 3.61 9.71
C GLU A 398 10.21 4.36 11.01
N ASN A 399 9.25 5.31 10.99
CA ASN A 399 8.99 6.26 12.08
C ASN A 399 7.69 6.01 12.87
N ASP A 400 6.95 4.95 12.59
CA ASP A 400 5.67 4.62 13.27
C ASP A 400 4.63 5.77 13.21
N VAL A 401 4.56 6.44 12.08
CA VAL A 401 3.61 7.52 11.78
C VAL A 401 2.63 7.11 10.68
N ILE A 402 1.55 7.86 10.51
CA ILE A 402 0.59 7.66 9.42
C ILE A 402 0.28 8.98 8.72
N PHE A 403 0.26 8.94 7.38
CA PHE A 403 -0.16 10.05 6.55
C PHE A 403 -1.58 9.83 6.02
N VAL A 404 -2.38 10.89 6.06
CA VAL A 404 -3.64 11.00 5.34
C VAL A 404 -3.40 11.94 4.16
N VAL A 405 -3.62 11.43 2.95
CA VAL A 405 -3.24 12.07 1.69
C VAL A 405 -4.46 12.31 0.82
N ALA A 406 -4.57 13.50 0.24
CA ALA A 406 -5.65 13.82 -0.70
C ALA A 406 -5.50 13.06 -2.03
N GLY A 407 -6.63 12.62 -2.61
CA GLY A 407 -6.69 11.77 -3.81
C GLY A 407 -6.44 12.47 -5.14
N THR A 408 -6.21 13.79 -5.15
CA THR A 408 -6.02 14.69 -6.30
C THR A 408 -7.28 14.96 -7.16
N ASN A 409 -7.31 16.12 -7.78
CA ASN A 409 -8.47 16.65 -8.53
C ASN A 409 -8.19 16.70 -10.03
N LYS A 410 -9.24 16.55 -10.85
CA LYS A 410 -9.23 16.92 -12.28
C LYS A 410 -9.40 18.44 -12.41
N LYS A 411 -8.93 19.00 -13.51
CA LYS A 411 -9.24 20.37 -13.91
C LYS A 411 -10.51 20.41 -14.73
N ASP A 412 -11.22 21.55 -14.73
CA ASP A 412 -12.49 21.72 -15.47
C ASP A 412 -12.35 21.52 -16.98
N ASP A 413 -11.18 21.81 -17.54
CA ASP A 413 -10.87 21.64 -18.97
C ASP A 413 -10.45 20.20 -19.33
N ASP A 414 -10.35 19.30 -18.35
CA ASP A 414 -9.88 17.94 -18.53
C ASP A 414 -11.02 17.05 -19.07
N THR A 415 -11.10 16.94 -20.40
CA THR A 415 -12.12 16.15 -21.11
C THR A 415 -11.92 14.63 -20.98
N THR A 416 -10.79 14.17 -20.40
CA THR A 416 -10.51 12.76 -20.17
C THR A 416 -11.27 12.26 -18.96
N TYR A 417 -12.36 11.54 -19.20
CA TYR A 417 -13.25 10.97 -18.19
C TYR A 417 -12.54 10.03 -17.20
N GLU A 418 -11.33 9.55 -17.52
CA GLU A 418 -10.61 8.49 -16.79
C GLU A 418 -9.26 8.93 -16.21
N LYS A 419 -9.06 10.20 -15.91
CA LYS A 419 -7.79 10.66 -15.35
C LYS A 419 -7.44 9.95 -14.05
N ARG A 420 -6.22 9.40 -13.99
CA ARG A 420 -5.71 8.68 -12.83
C ARG A 420 -5.27 9.63 -11.72
N ILE A 421 -5.28 9.14 -10.48
CA ILE A 421 -4.76 9.91 -9.34
C ILE A 421 -3.33 10.38 -9.62
N GLY A 422 -2.95 11.49 -8.99
CA GLY A 422 -1.63 12.09 -9.07
C GLY A 422 -0.76 11.73 -7.87
N SER A 423 0.56 11.92 -7.99
CA SER A 423 1.51 11.79 -6.90
C SER A 423 1.19 12.81 -5.77
N PRO A 424 1.32 12.46 -4.49
CA PRO A 424 1.73 11.19 -3.89
C PRO A 424 0.56 10.27 -3.50
N ALA A 425 -0.62 10.42 -4.10
CA ALA A 425 -1.80 9.61 -3.78
C ALA A 425 -1.65 8.11 -4.17
N ASP A 426 -0.52 7.71 -4.74
CA ASP A 426 -0.12 6.33 -4.97
C ASP A 426 0.68 5.70 -3.81
N SER A 427 0.83 6.39 -2.68
CA SER A 427 1.46 5.84 -1.47
C SER A 427 0.64 4.67 -0.91
N ILE A 428 1.28 3.53 -0.74
CA ILE A 428 0.62 2.29 -0.29
C ILE A 428 0.36 2.31 1.22
N ASN A 429 1.29 2.88 2.00
CA ASN A 429 1.17 2.92 3.46
C ASN A 429 0.21 4.02 3.93
N SER A 430 0.06 5.11 3.21
CA SER A 430 -0.85 6.21 3.55
C SER A 430 -2.32 5.80 3.48
N ILE A 431 -3.19 6.58 4.14
CA ILE A 431 -4.63 6.58 3.86
C ILE A 431 -4.89 7.62 2.79
N VAL A 432 -5.25 7.18 1.60
CA VAL A 432 -5.60 8.09 0.48
C VAL A 432 -7.09 8.31 0.45
N VAL A 433 -7.50 9.58 0.44
CA VAL A 433 -8.89 10.01 0.57
C VAL A 433 -9.38 10.69 -0.70
N ASN A 434 -10.38 10.11 -1.36
CA ASN A 434 -11.12 10.78 -2.43
C ASN A 434 -12.34 11.54 -1.90
N SER A 435 -12.92 12.37 -2.75
CA SER A 435 -14.09 13.18 -2.42
C SER A 435 -15.38 12.56 -2.94
N VAL A 436 -16.45 12.74 -2.15
CA VAL A 436 -17.83 12.41 -2.52
C VAL A 436 -18.76 13.62 -2.29
N ASP A 437 -19.92 13.59 -2.96
CA ASP A 437 -21.04 14.48 -2.70
C ASP A 437 -21.83 14.07 -1.43
N LYS A 438 -22.92 14.79 -1.12
CA LYS A 438 -23.78 14.49 0.04
C LYS A 438 -24.50 13.14 -0.04
N GLU A 439 -24.72 12.63 -1.24
CA GLU A 439 -25.30 11.31 -1.50
C GLU A 439 -24.27 10.17 -1.44
N GLY A 440 -22.99 10.46 -1.21
CA GLY A 440 -21.91 9.49 -1.17
C GLY A 440 -21.44 9.01 -2.55
N LYS A 441 -21.78 9.71 -3.63
CA LYS A 441 -21.27 9.46 -4.98
C LYS A 441 -19.92 10.15 -5.15
N SER A 442 -19.04 9.56 -5.95
CA SER A 442 -17.75 10.18 -6.28
C SER A 442 -17.95 11.57 -6.84
N ALA A 443 -17.27 12.58 -6.28
CA ALA A 443 -17.29 13.94 -6.78
C ALA A 443 -16.78 14.01 -8.23
N SER A 444 -17.34 14.93 -9.02
CA SER A 444 -17.10 15.05 -10.47
C SER A 444 -15.62 15.26 -10.79
N TYR A 445 -14.90 15.94 -9.94
CA TYR A 445 -13.46 16.24 -10.08
C TYR A 445 -12.54 15.14 -9.54
N SER A 446 -13.05 14.15 -8.80
CA SER A 446 -12.22 13.07 -8.23
C SER A 446 -11.56 12.24 -9.32
N ARG A 447 -10.27 11.96 -9.15
CA ARG A 447 -9.49 11.10 -10.05
C ARG A 447 -9.63 9.64 -9.66
N ARG A 448 -9.28 8.74 -10.60
CA ARG A 448 -9.44 7.29 -10.44
C ARG A 448 -8.13 6.60 -10.05
N GLY A 449 -8.18 5.63 -9.12
CA GLY A 449 -7.20 4.56 -8.96
C GLY A 449 -7.40 3.49 -10.07
N LEU A 450 -6.91 2.32 -10.01
CA LEU A 450 -6.07 1.65 -9.04
C LEU A 450 -4.59 1.96 -9.29
N VAL A 451 -3.76 1.71 -8.26
CA VAL A 451 -2.31 1.82 -8.38
C VAL A 451 -1.75 0.46 -8.82
N LEU A 452 -0.86 0.43 -9.80
CA LEU A 452 -0.25 -0.76 -10.38
C LEU A 452 -1.28 -1.86 -10.72
N SER A 453 -2.50 -1.47 -11.09
CA SER A 453 -3.66 -2.32 -11.44
C SER A 453 -4.26 -3.17 -10.31
N PHE A 454 -3.71 -3.16 -9.10
CA PHE A 454 -4.18 -4.06 -8.03
C PHE A 454 -4.16 -3.48 -6.62
N PHE A 455 -3.39 -2.45 -6.32
CA PHE A 455 -3.49 -1.75 -5.03
C PHE A 455 -4.74 -0.86 -5.01
N ASN A 456 -5.52 -0.99 -3.94
CA ASN A 456 -6.77 -0.24 -3.82
C ASN A 456 -6.48 1.18 -3.31
N LYS A 457 -6.36 2.11 -4.25
CA LYS A 457 -6.25 3.55 -3.99
C LYS A 457 -7.27 4.27 -4.88
N PRO A 458 -8.02 5.25 -4.33
CA PRO A 458 -7.98 5.68 -2.92
C PRO A 458 -8.30 4.52 -1.95
N ASP A 459 -7.90 4.65 -0.67
CA ASP A 459 -8.31 3.69 0.35
C ASP A 459 -9.79 3.84 0.68
N ILE A 460 -10.24 5.08 0.85
CA ILE A 460 -11.62 5.46 1.23
C ILE A 460 -11.99 6.82 0.63
N SER A 461 -13.24 7.23 0.85
CA SER A 461 -13.71 8.56 0.50
C SER A 461 -14.42 9.24 1.67
N SER A 462 -14.46 10.57 1.63
CA SER A 462 -15.18 11.42 2.58
C SER A 462 -15.81 12.58 1.82
N PHE A 463 -16.79 13.25 2.42
CA PHE A 463 -17.39 14.45 1.83
C PHE A 463 -16.31 15.54 1.65
N GLY A 464 -16.18 16.05 0.45
CA GLY A 464 -15.26 17.13 0.07
C GLY A 464 -15.97 18.21 -0.76
N GLY A 465 -17.28 18.07 -0.90
CA GLY A 465 -18.14 18.93 -1.72
C GLY A 465 -18.14 18.57 -3.19
N ASP A 466 -19.21 18.92 -3.89
CA ASP A 466 -19.32 18.87 -5.37
C ASP A 466 -20.40 19.83 -5.84
N GLY A 467 -20.17 20.54 -6.92
CA GLY A 467 -21.14 21.47 -7.49
C GLY A 467 -21.59 22.56 -6.52
N VAL A 468 -22.86 22.51 -6.11
CA VAL A 468 -23.46 23.47 -5.15
C VAL A 468 -23.23 23.13 -3.69
N ASP A 469 -22.91 21.88 -3.41
CA ASP A 469 -22.61 21.40 -2.05
C ASP A 469 -21.11 21.59 -1.76
N ARG A 470 -20.80 22.59 -0.95
CA ARG A 470 -19.42 23.02 -0.68
C ARG A 470 -19.09 22.88 0.81
N ILE A 471 -17.81 22.79 1.11
CA ILE A 471 -17.28 22.87 2.48
C ILE A 471 -16.97 24.34 2.79
N SER A 472 -17.46 24.83 3.92
CA SER A 472 -17.06 26.13 4.46
C SER A 472 -15.75 26.00 5.19
N VAL A 473 -14.82 26.92 4.92
CA VAL A 473 -13.46 26.97 5.47
C VAL A 473 -13.10 28.39 5.89
N CYS A 474 -12.12 28.55 6.77
CA CYS A 474 -11.52 29.85 7.06
C CYS A 474 -10.31 30.09 6.15
N THR A 475 -10.31 31.24 5.49
CA THR A 475 -9.19 31.77 4.71
C THR A 475 -8.62 33.03 5.38
N PRO A 476 -7.47 33.58 4.92
CA PRO A 476 -7.00 34.89 5.37
C PRO A 476 -8.01 36.02 5.16
N MET A 477 -8.95 35.86 4.23
CA MET A 477 -10.00 36.86 3.92
C MET A 477 -11.30 36.64 4.72
N GLY A 478 -11.41 35.56 5.52
CA GLY A 478 -12.59 35.16 6.25
C GLY A 478 -13.17 33.82 5.78
N GLU A 479 -14.47 33.63 5.94
CA GLU A 479 -15.15 32.41 5.51
C GLU A 479 -15.18 32.30 3.98
N ALA A 480 -14.93 31.12 3.47
CA ALA A 480 -14.99 30.81 2.04
C ALA A 480 -15.52 29.39 1.80
N TYR A 481 -16.06 29.17 0.60
CA TYR A 481 -16.65 27.88 0.21
C TYR A 481 -15.75 27.17 -0.80
N ARG A 482 -15.43 25.92 -0.52
CA ARG A 482 -14.46 25.12 -1.28
C ARG A 482 -15.01 23.74 -1.65
N THR A 483 -14.43 23.16 -2.69
CA THR A 483 -14.59 21.75 -3.07
C THR A 483 -13.22 21.15 -3.37
N GLY A 484 -13.00 19.89 -3.06
CA GLY A 484 -11.74 19.21 -3.38
C GLY A 484 -11.40 18.06 -2.45
N THR A 485 -10.59 17.14 -2.93
CA THR A 485 -10.03 16.06 -2.11
C THR A 485 -9.15 16.61 -0.98
N SER A 486 -8.55 17.80 -1.16
CA SER A 486 -7.79 18.52 -0.14
C SER A 486 -8.63 18.90 1.08
N PHE A 487 -9.94 19.04 0.92
CA PHE A 487 -10.88 19.38 1.98
C PHE A 487 -11.61 18.15 2.55
N ALA A 488 -11.57 17.00 1.83
CA ALA A 488 -12.03 15.70 2.34
C ALA A 488 -11.02 15.05 3.29
N ALA A 489 -9.73 15.12 2.96
CA ALA A 489 -8.65 14.49 3.73
C ALA A 489 -8.55 14.98 5.18
N PRO A 490 -8.66 16.27 5.51
CA PRO A 490 -8.61 16.77 6.89
C PRO A 490 -9.67 16.16 7.82
N TRP A 491 -10.88 15.91 7.35
CA TRP A 491 -11.94 15.24 8.12
C TRP A 491 -11.58 13.81 8.51
N VAL A 492 -10.87 13.10 7.62
CA VAL A 492 -10.37 11.76 7.93
C VAL A 492 -9.17 11.85 8.86
N THR A 493 -8.30 12.86 8.68
CA THR A 493 -7.14 13.10 9.55
C THR A 493 -7.55 13.30 11.01
N ARG A 494 -8.60 14.09 11.28
CA ARG A 494 -9.17 14.28 12.61
C ARG A 494 -9.59 12.96 13.24
N LYS A 495 -10.30 12.10 12.48
CA LYS A 495 -10.75 10.78 12.96
C LYS A 495 -9.58 9.84 13.25
N VAL A 496 -8.55 9.83 12.38
CA VAL A 496 -7.34 9.04 12.60
C VAL A 496 -6.59 9.51 13.84
N ALA A 497 -6.46 10.82 14.02
CA ALA A 497 -5.83 11.41 15.21
C ALA A 497 -6.63 11.07 16.48
N TYR A 498 -7.95 11.13 16.45
CA TYR A 498 -8.80 10.71 17.56
C TYR A 498 -8.54 9.24 17.94
N LEU A 499 -8.51 8.34 16.97
CA LEU A 499 -8.26 6.91 17.21
C LEU A 499 -6.87 6.65 17.81
N ILE A 500 -5.84 7.38 17.39
CA ILE A 500 -4.46 7.16 17.83
C ILE A 500 -4.16 7.91 19.13
N GLU A 501 -4.45 9.22 19.18
CA GLU A 501 -4.02 10.09 20.26
C GLU A 501 -5.00 10.13 21.44
N VAL A 502 -6.31 10.03 21.17
CA VAL A 502 -7.33 10.04 22.21
C VAL A 502 -7.62 8.64 22.72
N LEU A 503 -7.82 7.65 21.82
CA LEU A 503 -8.12 6.28 22.21
C LEU A 503 -6.88 5.39 22.41
N GLY A 504 -5.68 5.87 22.10
CA GLY A 504 -4.42 5.13 22.28
C GLY A 504 -4.29 3.88 21.39
N LEU A 505 -4.95 3.86 20.24
CA LEU A 505 -4.89 2.73 19.31
C LEU A 505 -3.62 2.81 18.43
N SER A 506 -3.10 1.68 17.98
CA SER A 506 -2.00 1.69 17.02
C SER A 506 -2.48 2.18 15.64
N ARG A 507 -1.57 2.73 14.84
CA ARG A 507 -1.86 3.21 13.48
C ARG A 507 -2.42 2.10 12.57
N GLU A 508 -1.98 0.84 12.78
CA GLU A 508 -2.49 -0.31 12.04
C GLU A 508 -3.98 -0.56 12.36
N VAL A 509 -4.35 -0.46 13.64
CA VAL A 509 -5.75 -0.57 14.06
C VAL A 509 -6.56 0.64 13.59
N ALA A 510 -6.01 1.86 13.71
CA ALA A 510 -6.69 3.07 13.26
C ALA A 510 -7.01 3.00 11.75
N LYS A 511 -6.02 2.64 10.91
CA LYS A 511 -6.24 2.44 9.47
C LYS A 511 -7.30 1.34 9.21
N ALA A 512 -7.23 0.22 9.93
CA ALA A 512 -8.19 -0.87 9.77
C ALA A 512 -9.61 -0.47 10.18
N MET A 513 -9.77 0.34 11.24
CA MET A 513 -11.07 0.86 11.68
C MET A 513 -11.69 1.84 10.68
N ILE A 514 -10.89 2.76 10.14
CA ILE A 514 -11.34 3.69 9.09
C ILE A 514 -11.83 2.90 7.88
N VAL A 515 -11.05 1.93 7.39
CA VAL A 515 -11.43 1.10 6.24
C VAL A 515 -12.66 0.23 6.56
N ASP A 516 -12.70 -0.42 7.74
CA ASP A 516 -13.84 -1.26 8.14
C ASP A 516 -15.15 -0.46 8.26
N SER A 517 -15.07 0.78 8.75
CA SER A 517 -16.24 1.67 8.89
C SER A 517 -16.80 2.12 7.54
N ALA A 518 -15.96 2.26 6.53
CA ALA A 518 -16.36 2.62 5.18
C ALA A 518 -17.03 1.45 4.44
N THR A 519 -16.76 0.19 4.83
CA THR A 519 -17.34 -1.00 4.20
C THR A 519 -18.70 -1.35 4.77
N GLY A 520 -19.74 -1.39 3.93
CA GLY A 520 -21.06 -1.90 4.30
C GLY A 520 -21.13 -3.43 4.42
N TRP A 521 -22.35 -3.94 4.66
CA TRP A 521 -22.66 -5.39 4.67
C TRP A 521 -23.06 -5.94 3.28
N ASP A 522 -23.16 -5.10 2.28
CA ASP A 522 -23.72 -5.34 0.95
C ASP A 522 -22.68 -5.55 -0.18
N ASN A 523 -21.41 -5.76 0.17
CA ASN A 523 -20.29 -5.97 -0.77
C ASN A 523 -19.97 -4.77 -1.70
N VAL A 524 -20.36 -3.56 -1.38
CA VAL A 524 -20.05 -2.38 -2.21
C VAL A 524 -18.54 -2.21 -2.40
N GLY A 525 -17.72 -2.50 -1.38
CA GLY A 525 -16.24 -2.45 -1.48
C GLY A 525 -15.62 -3.49 -2.41
N SER A 526 -16.37 -4.51 -2.86
CA SER A 526 -15.94 -5.46 -3.88
C SER A 526 -16.40 -5.09 -5.29
N ASN A 527 -17.13 -4.00 -5.45
CA ASN A 527 -17.55 -3.53 -6.77
C ASN A 527 -16.32 -3.00 -7.53
N VAL A 528 -15.92 -3.74 -8.56
CA VAL A 528 -14.72 -3.47 -9.37
C VAL A 528 -14.81 -2.09 -10.04
N ASP A 529 -16.01 -1.60 -10.30
CA ASP A 529 -16.23 -0.33 -11.00
C ASP A 529 -16.17 0.88 -10.05
N LEU A 530 -16.54 0.71 -8.79
CA LEU A 530 -16.57 1.78 -7.78
C LEU A 530 -15.25 1.91 -6.99
N ALA A 531 -14.56 0.80 -6.74
CA ALA A 531 -13.32 0.81 -5.97
C ALA A 531 -12.25 1.80 -6.49
N PRO A 532 -12.08 2.00 -7.81
CA PRO A 532 -11.15 3.03 -8.31
C PRO A 532 -11.56 4.47 -7.98
N LEU A 533 -12.82 4.73 -7.64
CA LEU A 533 -13.35 6.07 -7.35
C LEU A 533 -13.48 6.35 -5.86
N ILE A 534 -14.05 5.40 -5.10
CA ILE A 534 -14.37 5.59 -3.68
C ILE A 534 -13.63 4.65 -2.73
N GLY A 535 -12.69 3.85 -3.25
CA GLY A 535 -11.93 2.89 -2.44
C GLY A 535 -12.80 1.80 -1.82
N HIS A 536 -12.64 1.59 -0.53
CA HIS A 536 -13.47 0.65 0.24
C HIS A 536 -14.87 1.21 0.57
N GLY A 537 -15.12 2.50 0.32
CA GLY A 537 -16.38 3.17 0.56
C GLY A 537 -16.22 4.53 1.22
N VAL A 538 -17.33 5.06 1.75
CA VAL A 538 -17.40 6.38 2.37
C VAL A 538 -17.31 6.25 3.89
N VAL A 539 -16.38 6.99 4.50
CA VAL A 539 -16.20 7.01 5.97
C VAL A 539 -17.36 7.75 6.62
N PRO A 540 -17.97 7.22 7.71
CA PRO A 540 -19.01 7.90 8.45
C PRO A 540 -18.56 9.28 8.96
N THR A 541 -19.48 10.24 9.00
CA THR A 541 -19.20 11.60 9.50
C THR A 541 -18.83 11.57 10.97
N ARG A 542 -19.65 10.95 11.81
CA ARG A 542 -19.47 10.90 13.26
C ARG A 542 -18.49 9.83 13.68
N ILE A 543 -17.57 10.18 14.59
CA ILE A 543 -16.58 9.24 15.15
C ILE A 543 -17.25 8.09 15.91
N GLU A 544 -18.38 8.32 16.55
CA GLU A 544 -19.13 7.28 17.26
C GLU A 544 -19.50 6.11 16.34
N ASN A 545 -19.84 6.38 15.06
CA ASN A 545 -20.15 5.33 14.08
C ASN A 545 -18.94 4.48 13.68
N ILE A 546 -17.73 4.94 14.01
CA ILE A 546 -16.48 4.20 13.78
C ILE A 546 -16.13 3.38 15.02
N VAL A 547 -16.28 3.99 16.22
CA VAL A 547 -15.81 3.44 17.49
C VAL A 547 -16.89 2.72 18.29
N GLN A 548 -18.12 2.70 17.83
CA GLN A 548 -19.21 1.91 18.37
C GLN A 548 -19.78 0.97 17.31
N ALA A 549 -20.56 -0.02 17.73
CA ALA A 549 -21.26 -0.96 16.87
C ALA A 549 -22.76 -0.95 17.18
N ALA A 550 -23.59 -1.37 16.23
CA ALA A 550 -25.02 -1.53 16.46
C ALA A 550 -25.30 -2.57 17.57
N ASP A 551 -26.49 -2.53 18.17
CA ASP A 551 -26.85 -3.45 19.26
C ASP A 551 -26.78 -4.93 18.85
N ASP A 552 -27.01 -5.22 17.58
CA ASP A 552 -26.90 -6.57 17.01
C ASP A 552 -25.49 -6.88 16.45
N GLU A 553 -24.52 -6.01 16.71
CA GLU A 553 -23.14 -6.17 16.25
C GLU A 553 -22.16 -6.32 17.43
N ILE A 554 -21.13 -7.12 17.22
CA ILE A 554 -19.99 -7.26 18.10
C ILE A 554 -18.77 -6.86 17.29
N LYS A 555 -18.11 -5.74 17.64
CA LYS A 555 -16.90 -5.28 17.00
C LYS A 555 -15.72 -5.41 17.95
N PHE A 556 -14.65 -6.03 17.51
CA PHE A 556 -13.44 -6.15 18.30
C PHE A 556 -12.18 -5.94 17.47
N VAL A 557 -11.13 -5.49 18.14
CA VAL A 557 -9.83 -5.24 17.56
C VAL A 557 -8.76 -6.12 18.19
N ILE A 558 -7.80 -6.55 17.38
CA ILE A 558 -6.62 -7.32 17.80
C ILE A 558 -5.39 -6.67 17.18
N THR A 559 -4.35 -6.48 17.98
CA THR A 559 -3.01 -6.11 17.53
C THR A 559 -2.08 -7.31 17.65
N GLY A 560 -1.11 -7.42 16.78
CA GLY A 560 -0.10 -8.45 16.84
C GLY A 560 1.09 -8.16 15.93
N THR A 561 2.07 -9.04 16.00
CA THR A 561 3.22 -9.03 15.10
C THR A 561 3.26 -10.37 14.37
N SER A 562 3.32 -10.33 13.05
CA SER A 562 3.51 -11.53 12.23
C SER A 562 4.98 -11.65 11.89
N GLU A 563 5.63 -12.68 12.38
CA GLU A 563 7.05 -12.95 12.13
C GLU A 563 7.27 -13.87 10.91
N LYS A 564 7.93 -15.01 11.10
CA LYS A 564 8.31 -15.92 10.00
C LYS A 564 7.24 -16.92 9.61
N TRP A 565 6.22 -17.08 10.45
CA TRP A 565 5.30 -18.20 10.41
C TRP A 565 3.84 -17.73 10.33
N ASP A 566 2.93 -18.68 10.19
CA ASP A 566 1.52 -18.41 10.41
C ASP A 566 1.29 -18.04 11.86
N THR A 567 0.84 -16.82 12.13
CA THR A 567 0.40 -16.35 13.43
C THR A 567 -1.09 -16.64 13.56
N TYR A 568 -1.50 -17.47 14.53
CA TYR A 568 -2.90 -17.91 14.60
C TYR A 568 -3.40 -18.10 16.03
N THR A 569 -4.72 -18.08 16.16
CA THR A 569 -5.43 -18.56 17.34
C THR A 569 -6.69 -19.30 16.94
N TYR A 570 -7.00 -20.38 17.65
CA TYR A 570 -8.26 -21.14 17.48
C TYR A 570 -9.14 -21.01 18.75
N ASN A 571 -8.88 -20.02 19.57
CA ASN A 571 -9.44 -19.89 20.91
C ASN A 571 -10.51 -18.79 21.02
N LEU A 572 -11.23 -18.48 19.95
CA LEU A 572 -12.36 -17.58 19.99
C LEU A 572 -13.66 -18.37 20.06
N ARG A 573 -14.54 -18.03 21.00
CA ARG A 573 -15.86 -18.65 21.08
C ARG A 573 -16.94 -17.63 20.75
N ILE A 574 -17.49 -17.77 19.54
CA ILE A 574 -18.62 -16.96 19.09
C ILE A 574 -19.91 -17.54 19.65
N PRO A 575 -20.84 -16.72 20.17
CA PRO A 575 -22.08 -17.20 20.76
C PRO A 575 -22.87 -18.15 19.86
N ILE A 576 -23.50 -19.14 20.49
CA ILE A 576 -24.29 -20.19 19.83
C ILE A 576 -25.74 -20.04 20.26
N HIS A 577 -26.66 -20.21 19.30
CA HIS A 577 -28.08 -20.29 19.53
C HIS A 577 -28.68 -21.49 18.78
N LYS A 578 -29.38 -22.39 19.48
CA LYS A 578 -29.97 -23.62 18.90
C LYS A 578 -28.98 -24.38 18.01
N ASP A 579 -27.78 -24.66 18.54
CA ASP A 579 -26.69 -25.39 17.90
C ASP A 579 -26.18 -24.76 16.58
N ARG A 580 -26.34 -23.44 16.43
CA ARG A 580 -25.86 -22.69 15.28
C ARG A 580 -25.25 -21.37 15.72
N HIS A 581 -24.36 -20.83 14.89
CA HIS A 581 -23.85 -19.47 15.03
C HIS A 581 -24.73 -18.52 14.19
N PRO A 582 -25.55 -17.66 14.82
CA PRO A 582 -26.45 -16.76 14.10
C PRO A 582 -25.73 -15.46 13.65
N PHE A 583 -24.56 -15.59 13.03
CA PHE A 583 -23.75 -14.44 12.66
C PHE A 583 -23.30 -14.48 11.21
N VAL A 584 -23.28 -13.31 10.58
CA VAL A 584 -22.37 -12.98 9.48
C VAL A 584 -21.17 -12.20 10.03
N ALA A 585 -20.09 -12.15 9.29
CA ALA A 585 -18.86 -11.50 9.76
C ALA A 585 -18.12 -10.78 8.64
N LYS A 586 -17.40 -9.73 9.01
CA LYS A 586 -16.36 -9.11 8.20
C LYS A 586 -15.09 -8.95 9.03
N ALA A 587 -13.94 -8.91 8.36
CA ALA A 587 -12.66 -8.69 9.00
C ALA A 587 -11.75 -7.86 8.08
N THR A 588 -11.13 -6.84 8.67
CA THR A 588 -10.23 -5.91 7.99
C THR A 588 -8.88 -5.92 8.68
N LEU A 589 -7.84 -6.29 7.92
CA LEU A 589 -6.45 -6.34 8.36
C LEU A 589 -5.67 -5.22 7.66
N CYS A 590 -4.94 -4.41 8.44
CA CYS A 590 -4.00 -3.42 7.92
C CYS A 590 -2.60 -3.60 8.54
N TYR A 591 -1.58 -3.32 7.74
CA TYR A 591 -0.18 -3.38 8.14
C TYR A 591 0.65 -2.46 7.24
N PHE A 592 1.87 -2.13 7.67
CA PHE A 592 2.77 -1.24 6.96
C PHE A 592 4.00 -2.03 6.49
N PRO A 593 4.01 -2.54 5.24
CA PRO A 593 5.13 -3.32 4.72
C PRO A 593 6.31 -2.43 4.36
N SER A 594 7.50 -3.03 4.34
CA SER A 594 8.65 -2.45 3.66
C SER A 594 8.39 -2.42 2.15
N CYS A 595 8.71 -1.30 1.53
CA CYS A 595 8.51 -1.04 0.11
C CYS A 595 9.85 -0.80 -0.59
N SER A 596 9.93 -1.14 -1.87
CA SER A 596 11.14 -1.03 -2.68
C SER A 596 10.85 -0.26 -3.95
N ILE A 597 11.34 0.98 -4.04
CA ILE A 597 11.08 1.88 -5.18
C ILE A 597 11.47 1.26 -6.54
N ASN A 598 12.56 0.49 -6.59
CA ASN A 598 13.04 -0.12 -7.83
C ASN A 598 12.21 -1.33 -8.28
N GLN A 599 11.34 -1.87 -7.42
CA GLN A 599 10.60 -3.10 -7.72
C GLN A 599 9.31 -2.85 -8.51
N GLY A 600 8.94 -1.59 -8.78
CA GLY A 600 7.77 -1.25 -9.57
C GLY A 600 6.55 -2.10 -9.19
N VAL A 601 6.10 -2.95 -10.08
CA VAL A 601 4.92 -3.81 -9.89
C VAL A 601 5.04 -4.84 -8.75
N ASP A 602 6.21 -5.01 -8.20
CA ASP A 602 6.51 -5.84 -7.03
C ASP A 602 6.89 -4.99 -5.80
N TYR A 603 6.38 -3.82 -5.70
CA TYR A 603 6.75 -2.76 -4.78
C TYR A 603 6.75 -3.16 -3.30
N THR A 604 5.69 -3.81 -2.80
CA THR A 604 5.62 -4.28 -1.42
C THR A 604 6.38 -5.59 -1.24
N ASN A 605 7.23 -5.68 -0.22
CA ASN A 605 8.05 -6.88 0.03
C ASN A 605 7.28 -8.00 0.74
N THR A 606 6.33 -7.64 1.60
CA THR A 606 5.60 -8.60 2.45
C THR A 606 4.11 -8.54 2.18
N GLU A 607 3.46 -9.70 2.19
CA GLU A 607 2.01 -9.85 2.20
C GLU A 607 1.59 -10.55 3.49
N LEU A 608 0.63 -9.96 4.19
CA LEU A 608 -0.13 -10.62 5.24
C LEU A 608 -1.52 -10.95 4.73
N ASP A 609 -1.91 -12.20 4.86
CA ASP A 609 -3.21 -12.72 4.46
C ASP A 609 -4.03 -13.09 5.69
N VAL A 610 -5.32 -12.68 5.76
CA VAL A 610 -6.18 -12.93 6.90
C VAL A 610 -7.18 -14.05 6.61
N TYR A 611 -7.33 -14.96 7.56
CA TYR A 611 -8.36 -16.00 7.61
C TYR A 611 -9.10 -15.87 8.92
N PHE A 612 -10.42 -15.76 8.85
CA PHE A 612 -11.30 -15.71 10.02
C PHE A 612 -12.52 -16.60 9.79
N GLY A 613 -12.87 -17.44 10.75
CA GLY A 613 -14.03 -18.32 10.61
C GLY A 613 -14.02 -19.48 11.59
N ARG A 614 -14.92 -20.43 11.36
CA ARG A 614 -15.10 -21.61 12.21
C ARG A 614 -13.90 -22.55 12.12
N VAL A 615 -13.51 -23.13 13.25
CA VAL A 615 -12.45 -24.14 13.30
C VAL A 615 -13.06 -25.53 13.07
N ASN A 616 -12.59 -26.20 12.02
CA ASN A 616 -12.92 -27.58 11.70
C ASN A 616 -11.67 -28.44 11.83
N HIS A 617 -11.57 -29.22 12.91
CA HIS A 617 -10.34 -29.89 13.38
C HIS A 617 -9.20 -28.88 13.61
N ASP A 618 -8.21 -28.83 12.73
CA ASP A 618 -7.02 -27.97 12.79
C ASP A 618 -6.99 -26.87 11.69
N LYS A 619 -8.11 -26.67 11.01
CA LYS A 619 -8.23 -25.71 9.89
C LYS A 619 -9.36 -24.71 10.12
N ILE A 620 -9.15 -23.50 9.64
CA ILE A 620 -10.18 -22.45 9.62
C ILE A 620 -11.00 -22.59 8.34
N ASP A 621 -12.33 -22.80 8.48
CA ASP A 621 -13.30 -22.58 7.41
C ASP A 621 -13.62 -21.09 7.37
N SER A 622 -12.82 -20.35 6.60
CA SER A 622 -12.87 -18.89 6.55
C SER A 622 -14.20 -18.39 5.97
N ILE A 623 -14.68 -17.27 6.51
CA ILE A 623 -15.90 -16.58 6.03
C ILE A 623 -15.86 -16.20 4.57
N ASN A 624 -14.68 -15.83 4.08
CA ASN A 624 -14.39 -15.70 2.67
C ASN A 624 -13.11 -16.47 2.37
N LYS A 625 -13.17 -17.30 1.36
CA LYS A 625 -11.98 -18.00 0.86
C LYS A 625 -11.21 -17.02 -0.01
N ASN A 626 -10.27 -16.32 0.59
CA ASN A 626 -9.27 -15.61 -0.18
C ASN A 626 -8.38 -16.66 -0.87
N ARG A 627 -8.83 -17.11 -2.05
CA ARG A 627 -8.26 -18.26 -2.76
C ARG A 627 -6.98 -17.90 -3.50
N GLN A 628 -5.99 -17.43 -2.77
CA GLN A 628 -4.65 -17.26 -3.33
C GLN A 628 -3.88 -18.58 -3.46
N SER A 629 -4.29 -19.59 -2.71
CA SER A 629 -3.82 -20.96 -2.86
C SER A 629 -4.98 -21.86 -3.19
N VAL A 630 -4.73 -22.87 -4.02
CA VAL A 630 -5.65 -23.98 -4.21
C VAL A 630 -5.96 -24.56 -2.82
N ALA A 631 -7.19 -24.35 -2.33
CA ALA A 631 -7.65 -25.09 -1.17
C ALA A 631 -7.60 -26.58 -1.50
N ASP A 632 -7.16 -27.39 -0.54
CA ASP A 632 -7.07 -28.84 -0.67
C ASP A 632 -8.29 -29.40 -1.42
N GLY A 633 -8.08 -29.95 -2.60
CA GLY A 633 -9.09 -30.63 -3.40
C GLY A 633 -9.68 -29.88 -4.60
N GLU A 634 -9.38 -28.62 -4.84
CA GLU A 634 -9.84 -27.91 -6.05
C GLU A 634 -8.77 -27.94 -7.16
N LYS A 635 -9.17 -28.38 -8.34
CA LYS A 635 -8.30 -28.66 -9.51
C LYS A 635 -7.86 -27.41 -10.30
N HIS A 636 -8.12 -26.20 -9.82
CA HIS A 636 -7.86 -24.98 -10.58
C HIS A 636 -6.81 -24.10 -9.91
N TYR A 637 -5.67 -23.97 -10.58
CA TYR A 637 -4.66 -22.97 -10.22
C TYR A 637 -5.15 -21.58 -10.62
N MET A 638 -5.02 -20.63 -9.71
CA MET A 638 -5.24 -19.23 -10.02
C MET A 638 -3.92 -18.59 -10.46
N TYR A 639 -3.93 -17.92 -11.60
CA TYR A 639 -2.79 -17.14 -12.07
C TYR A 639 -2.52 -15.94 -11.15
N GLU A 640 -1.25 -15.58 -11.00
CA GLU A 640 -0.82 -14.47 -10.13
C GLU A 640 -1.52 -13.16 -10.47
N GLY A 641 -1.61 -12.80 -11.76
CA GLY A 641 -2.29 -11.58 -12.21
C GLY A 641 -3.77 -11.55 -11.81
N THR A 642 -4.48 -12.68 -11.92
CA THR A 642 -5.87 -12.80 -11.48
C THR A 642 -5.99 -12.68 -9.96
N ALA A 643 -5.08 -13.32 -9.20
CA ALA A 643 -5.07 -13.21 -7.73
C ALA A 643 -4.81 -11.78 -7.25
N ARG A 644 -3.92 -11.04 -7.91
CA ARG A 644 -3.67 -9.62 -7.63
C ARG A 644 -4.92 -8.77 -7.84
N LYS A 645 -5.60 -8.96 -8.98
CA LYS A 645 -6.81 -8.17 -9.32
C LYS A 645 -8.01 -8.51 -8.44
N LEU A 646 -8.32 -9.78 -8.23
CA LEU A 646 -9.53 -10.21 -7.50
C LEU A 646 -9.37 -10.14 -5.98
N TYR A 647 -8.18 -10.45 -5.45
CA TYR A 647 -7.96 -10.59 -4.01
C TYR A 647 -6.98 -9.57 -3.47
N ARG A 648 -6.62 -8.55 -4.26
CA ARG A 648 -5.65 -7.53 -3.86
C ARG A 648 -4.39 -8.14 -3.25
N LYS A 649 -3.88 -9.21 -3.87
CA LYS A 649 -2.65 -9.86 -3.42
C LYS A 649 -1.51 -8.84 -3.40
N TRP A 650 -0.74 -8.83 -2.32
CA TRP A 650 0.34 -7.87 -2.03
C TRP A 650 -0.10 -6.46 -1.60
N ASP A 651 -1.41 -6.19 -1.53
CA ASP A 651 -1.91 -4.97 -0.89
C ASP A 651 -1.74 -5.05 0.64
N ASN A 652 -1.58 -3.92 1.30
CA ASN A 652 -1.40 -3.83 2.75
C ASN A 652 -2.72 -3.68 3.53
N THR A 653 -3.82 -3.63 2.81
CA THR A 653 -5.18 -3.65 3.36
C THR A 653 -5.91 -4.88 2.85
N LYS A 654 -6.37 -5.73 3.76
CA LYS A 654 -7.12 -6.95 3.44
C LYS A 654 -8.48 -6.88 4.08
N HIS A 655 -9.51 -6.88 3.25
CA HIS A 655 -10.89 -6.96 3.70
C HIS A 655 -11.53 -8.27 3.24
N ILE A 656 -12.08 -9.04 4.17
CA ILE A 656 -12.88 -10.23 3.92
C ILE A 656 -14.24 -10.08 4.57
N SER A 657 -15.30 -10.45 3.86
CA SER A 657 -16.66 -10.36 4.39
C SER A 657 -17.55 -11.48 3.88
N LYS A 658 -18.52 -11.84 4.68
CA LYS A 658 -19.68 -12.62 4.26
C LYS A 658 -20.86 -11.66 4.15
N PRO A 659 -21.40 -11.40 2.96
CA PRO A 659 -22.47 -10.42 2.80
C PRO A 659 -23.73 -10.84 3.56
N LEU A 660 -24.44 -9.84 4.10
CA LEU A 660 -25.76 -10.02 4.66
C LEU A 660 -26.78 -10.04 3.51
N THR A 661 -27.39 -11.20 3.27
CA THR A 661 -28.44 -11.35 2.27
C THR A 661 -29.75 -11.73 2.91
N PRO A 662 -30.92 -11.45 2.29
CA PRO A 662 -32.23 -11.81 2.86
C PRO A 662 -32.42 -13.32 3.14
N ARG A 663 -31.58 -14.17 2.52
CA ARG A 663 -31.63 -15.63 2.67
C ARG A 663 -30.48 -16.19 3.51
N VAL A 664 -29.74 -15.34 4.23
CA VAL A 664 -28.65 -15.81 5.07
C VAL A 664 -29.17 -16.75 6.16
N GLN A 665 -28.45 -17.83 6.40
CA GLN A 665 -28.79 -18.82 7.41
C GLN A 665 -27.70 -18.89 8.48
N PRO A 666 -28.07 -19.20 9.73
CA PRO A 666 -27.11 -19.43 10.80
C PRO A 666 -26.12 -20.53 10.42
N LEU A 667 -24.84 -20.32 10.75
CA LEU A 667 -23.77 -21.24 10.41
C LEU A 667 -23.78 -22.48 11.31
N LYS A 668 -23.53 -23.65 10.77
CA LYS A 668 -23.39 -24.89 11.54
C LYS A 668 -22.24 -24.77 12.54
N VAL A 669 -22.46 -25.23 13.76
CA VAL A 669 -21.41 -25.38 14.77
C VAL A 669 -20.59 -26.65 14.45
N TYR A 670 -19.26 -26.54 14.44
CA TYR A 670 -18.34 -27.69 14.37
C TYR A 670 -18.03 -28.17 15.81
N ASP A 671 -17.42 -29.35 15.92
CA ASP A 671 -17.30 -30.14 17.16
C ASP A 671 -16.95 -29.35 18.43
N ASN A 672 -16.11 -28.32 18.31
CA ASN A 672 -15.66 -27.53 19.45
C ASN A 672 -16.38 -26.17 19.59
N GLY A 673 -17.22 -25.77 18.65
CA GLY A 673 -17.88 -24.46 18.61
C GLY A 673 -16.93 -23.28 18.54
N MET A 674 -15.67 -23.52 18.14
CA MET A 674 -14.61 -22.51 18.13
C MET A 674 -14.50 -21.81 16.78
N TRP A 675 -14.08 -20.56 16.85
CA TRP A 675 -13.63 -19.77 15.71
C TRP A 675 -12.14 -19.47 15.85
N GLY A 676 -11.52 -19.20 14.72
CA GLY A 676 -10.09 -18.91 14.68
C GLY A 676 -9.76 -17.74 13.76
N ILE A 677 -8.61 -17.18 14.06
CA ILE A 677 -7.92 -16.19 13.24
C ILE A 677 -6.59 -16.78 12.82
N SER A 678 -6.19 -16.60 11.58
CA SER A 678 -4.84 -16.92 11.10
C SER A 678 -4.35 -15.81 10.18
N ILE A 679 -3.18 -15.30 10.48
CA ILE A 679 -2.46 -14.33 9.67
C ILE A 679 -1.28 -15.05 9.04
N LYS A 680 -1.28 -15.15 7.71
CA LYS A 680 -0.22 -15.84 6.96
C LYS A 680 0.69 -14.84 6.30
N SER A 681 1.98 -14.87 6.64
CA SER A 681 2.98 -14.00 6.04
C SER A 681 3.64 -14.66 4.82
N LYS A 682 3.87 -13.85 3.78
CA LYS A 682 4.66 -14.22 2.59
C LYS A 682 5.59 -13.07 2.27
N GLU A 683 6.83 -13.37 1.94
CA GLU A 683 7.80 -12.38 1.54
C GLU A 683 8.21 -12.55 0.09
N ARG A 684 8.39 -11.45 -0.62
CA ARG A 684 8.68 -11.43 -2.05
C ARG A 684 10.17 -11.57 -2.34
N LEU A 685 11.00 -10.81 -1.67
CA LEU A 685 12.44 -10.78 -1.93
C LEU A 685 13.26 -11.56 -0.90
N TYR A 686 13.29 -11.13 0.33
CA TYR A 686 14.05 -11.75 1.42
C TYR A 686 13.28 -11.65 2.74
N LYS A 687 13.60 -12.53 3.66
CA LYS A 687 13.03 -12.50 5.01
C LYS A 687 13.57 -11.30 5.76
N ARG A 688 12.66 -10.65 6.46
CA ARG A 688 13.00 -9.55 7.34
C ARG A 688 13.19 -10.04 8.77
N ASP A 689 14.21 -9.53 9.43
CA ASP A 689 14.34 -9.70 10.87
C ASP A 689 13.42 -8.71 11.59
N GLY A 690 12.57 -9.20 12.50
CA GLY A 690 11.77 -8.36 13.37
C GLY A 690 10.26 -8.31 13.13
N GLY A 691 9.71 -9.11 12.23
CA GLY A 691 8.24 -9.21 12.03
C GLY A 691 7.55 -7.94 11.50
N ILE A 692 6.25 -8.03 11.23
CA ILE A 692 5.40 -6.91 10.82
C ILE A 692 4.24 -6.77 11.78
N LYS A 693 4.09 -5.58 12.37
CA LYS A 693 2.93 -5.23 13.18
C LYS A 693 1.69 -5.18 12.30
N PHE A 694 0.57 -5.64 12.84
CA PHE A 694 -0.73 -5.57 12.17
C PHE A 694 -1.83 -5.15 13.14
N GLY A 695 -2.87 -4.53 12.57
CA GLY A 695 -4.15 -4.28 13.21
C GLY A 695 -5.24 -5.05 12.50
N LEU A 696 -6.07 -5.75 13.26
CA LEU A 696 -7.21 -6.50 12.77
C LEU A 696 -8.48 -6.01 13.45
N VAL A 697 -9.46 -5.61 12.64
CA VAL A 697 -10.83 -5.33 13.08
C VAL A 697 -11.72 -6.46 12.62
N VAL A 698 -12.53 -7.00 13.52
CA VAL A 698 -13.56 -8.00 13.20
C VAL A 698 -14.91 -7.48 13.67
N THR A 699 -15.89 -7.52 12.78
CA THR A 699 -17.29 -7.21 13.09
C THR A 699 -18.15 -8.43 12.82
N LEU A 700 -18.90 -8.86 13.84
CA LEU A 700 -19.88 -9.93 13.79
C LEU A 700 -21.27 -9.28 13.85
N LYS A 701 -22.16 -9.60 12.90
CA LYS A 701 -23.56 -9.14 12.93
C LYS A 701 -24.50 -10.31 13.15
N GLU A 702 -25.31 -10.20 14.20
CA GLU A 702 -26.32 -11.20 14.54
C GLU A 702 -27.52 -11.05 13.60
N ILE A 703 -27.87 -12.15 12.91
CA ILE A 703 -28.84 -12.12 11.80
C ILE A 703 -30.31 -12.01 12.23
N ASN A 704 -30.60 -12.14 13.52
CA ASN A 704 -31.95 -12.02 14.09
C ASN A 704 -32.12 -10.74 14.94
N GLY A 705 -31.13 -9.84 14.96
CA GLY A 705 -31.18 -8.58 15.69
C GLY A 705 -31.01 -8.68 17.21
N VAL A 706 -30.42 -9.77 17.72
CA VAL A 706 -30.26 -10.00 19.17
C VAL A 706 -28.87 -9.51 19.63
N ASN A 707 -28.84 -8.66 20.65
CA ASN A 707 -27.57 -8.27 21.28
C ASN A 707 -26.98 -9.44 22.07
N ARG A 708 -25.78 -9.88 21.68
CA ARG A 708 -25.04 -11.00 22.29
C ARG A 708 -23.64 -10.60 22.76
N ILE A 709 -23.38 -9.32 22.95
CA ILE A 709 -22.03 -8.86 23.31
C ILE A 709 -21.59 -9.40 24.67
N ASN A 710 -22.48 -9.44 25.66
CA ASN A 710 -22.14 -9.95 26.98
C ASN A 710 -21.85 -11.46 26.94
N ASP A 711 -22.62 -12.23 26.16
CA ASP A 711 -22.36 -13.66 25.94
C ASP A 711 -20.95 -13.86 25.31
N PHE A 712 -20.61 -13.02 24.34
CA PHE A 712 -19.29 -13.07 23.68
C PHE A 712 -18.16 -12.75 24.66
N ILE A 713 -18.28 -11.65 25.43
CA ILE A 713 -17.29 -11.26 26.44
C ILE A 713 -17.05 -12.40 27.41
N HIS A 714 -18.11 -12.89 28.04
CA HIS A 714 -18.02 -13.98 29.01
C HIS A 714 -17.37 -15.25 28.43
N GLN A 715 -17.72 -15.63 27.20
CA GLN A 715 -17.14 -16.80 26.54
C GLN A 715 -15.64 -16.62 26.24
N CYS A 716 -15.21 -15.41 25.85
CA CYS A 716 -13.80 -15.11 25.57
C CYS A 716 -12.98 -15.04 26.87
N GLU A 717 -13.49 -14.44 27.93
CA GLU A 717 -12.86 -14.39 29.26
C GLU A 717 -12.61 -15.80 29.83
N LEU A 718 -13.60 -16.70 29.74
CA LEU A 718 -13.45 -18.12 30.12
C LEU A 718 -12.35 -18.84 29.32
N ARG A 719 -11.91 -18.28 28.20
CA ARG A 719 -10.85 -18.80 27.34
C ARG A 719 -9.52 -18.08 27.55
N GLY A 720 -9.44 -17.18 28.53
CA GLY A 720 -8.20 -16.47 28.90
C GLY A 720 -7.92 -15.23 28.04
N TRP A 721 -8.92 -14.69 27.32
CA TRP A 721 -8.78 -13.40 26.67
C TRP A 721 -8.95 -12.29 27.69
N LEU A 722 -8.04 -11.32 27.70
CA LEU A 722 -8.26 -10.05 28.38
C LEU A 722 -9.06 -9.16 27.43
N ILE A 723 -10.21 -8.70 27.90
CA ILE A 723 -11.10 -7.85 27.12
C ILE A 723 -11.16 -6.49 27.79
N ASN A 724 -10.70 -5.47 27.09
CA ASN A 724 -10.91 -4.10 27.46
C ASN A 724 -12.05 -3.55 26.59
N ARG A 725 -13.10 -3.02 27.23
CA ARG A 725 -14.03 -2.15 26.52
C ARG A 725 -13.31 -0.83 26.30
N VAL A 726 -13.31 -0.34 25.09
CA VAL A 726 -12.89 1.02 24.82
C VAL A 726 -14.09 1.88 25.22
N ASP A 727 -14.07 2.41 26.45
CA ASP A 727 -15.12 3.29 26.96
C ASP A 727 -15.02 4.64 26.26
N VAL A 728 -15.67 4.67 25.10
CA VAL A 728 -15.66 5.82 24.21
C VAL A 728 -16.42 6.99 24.83
N GLU A 729 -17.54 6.72 25.50
CA GLU A 729 -18.36 7.77 26.11
C GLU A 729 -17.60 8.49 27.24
N ALA A 730 -16.93 7.76 28.12
CA ALA A 730 -16.15 8.36 29.20
C ALA A 730 -14.94 9.13 28.64
N GLN A 731 -14.29 8.66 27.58
CA GLN A 731 -13.16 9.35 26.98
C GLN A 731 -13.58 10.57 26.16
N ILE A 732 -14.68 10.50 25.41
CA ILE A 732 -15.27 11.65 24.73
C ILE A 732 -15.67 12.70 25.76
N ASP A 733 -16.34 12.30 26.85
CA ASP A 733 -16.75 13.20 27.91
C ASP A 733 -15.54 13.89 28.60
N ILE A 734 -14.47 13.15 28.86
CA ILE A 734 -13.25 13.71 29.43
C ILE A 734 -12.60 14.68 28.44
N PHE A 735 -12.52 14.33 27.18
CA PHE A 735 -11.91 15.17 26.14
C PHE A 735 -12.74 16.44 25.89
N ASN A 736 -14.07 16.32 25.77
CA ASN A 736 -14.96 17.45 25.59
C ASN A 736 -14.99 18.36 26.83
N LYS A 737 -15.01 17.80 28.04
CA LYS A 737 -14.93 18.58 29.29
C LYS A 737 -13.59 19.33 29.44
N ALA A 738 -12.51 18.78 28.94
CA ALA A 738 -11.24 19.49 28.87
C ALA A 738 -11.28 20.70 27.90
N GLN A 739 -12.21 20.69 26.97
CA GLN A 739 -12.45 21.82 26.04
C GLN A 739 -13.49 22.83 26.53
N GLU A 740 -14.37 22.43 27.48
CA GLU A 740 -15.26 23.36 28.14
C GLU A 740 -14.47 24.21 29.11
N VAL A 741 -14.34 25.49 28.82
CA VAL A 741 -13.76 26.46 29.80
C VAL A 741 -14.76 26.64 30.92
N VAL A 742 -14.36 26.27 32.11
CA VAL A 742 -15.05 26.69 33.32
C VAL A 742 -14.80 28.19 33.47
N THR A 743 -15.71 29.01 32.98
CA THR A 743 -15.76 30.44 33.36
C THR A 743 -16.15 30.50 34.82
N PHE A 744 -15.18 30.75 35.69
CA PHE A 744 -15.49 31.18 37.04
C PHE A 744 -15.98 32.61 36.92
N ASP A 745 -17.27 32.80 37.12
CA ASP A 745 -17.82 34.14 37.42
C ASP A 745 -17.16 34.67 38.67
N THR A 746 -16.35 35.71 38.49
CA THR A 746 -15.74 36.51 39.59
C THR A 746 -16.71 37.57 40.05
#